data_fb7ee2944a37f6223fb88fc9d94a8a46
#
_entry.id   fb7ee2944a37f6223fb88fc9d94a8a46
#
_cell.length_a   1.000
_cell.length_b   1.000
_cell.length_c   1.000
_cell.angle_alpha   90.00
_cell.angle_beta   90.00
_cell.angle_gamma   90.00
#
_symmetry.space_group_name_H-M   'P 1'
#
loop_
_entity.id
_entity.type
_entity.pdbx_description
1 polymer ?
#
loop_
_entity_poly.entity_id
_entity_poly.type
_entity_poly.pdbx_seq_one_letter_code
_entity_poly.pdbx_strand_id
1 'polypeptide(L)'
;MLFIGIAGAQIDRSKQPTPGPAPSIEITKPQTFELKNGLKVMVVENHKLPQVRVQLLIDNPMHGEANVVGVSSILARMMGNGTANIDKDSYNEEIDYLGASINFGNESAFASSLSKYFPRILTLFADAVKNPLFAEEEFNAQKSRLIENLKASEKSVAEVGSRVNTALTYGKNHPKGEFTTEEVLEGIQLANVKNYYDTFFSPSNAYLVVVGDVTFKDVKKLVKKELSDWKKRDVPRVTFNTPKDVQYTQINFVDMPNAVQSEIAVINLVELKMSDEDYFPVILANHILGGGFNGMINLNLREDKGWTYGAYSGIGAGKEIQRFAATTSVRNQVTDSAVVEIMKEIRNIRTVPVTEERLEVSKASYTGNFVRALERPSTIAQYALRVETQDLDPDFYVNYLKKLNEVTVEDIQRVANKYFKEDNLRIVVTGKGSEVLEGLKSITTLDGKPLPVKYYDRFANEVEEPTYEIEIDANITAENVINTYIEAIGGKDKLQNVKNITSEASMTMQGMPLTMKTTVTTDRQYLLEVSMSGMVVQKQVFDGEKGYQSAQGQRLDFDEEQAAAIKQTALPFPELEAKNATLVGAEFVNGKPAYVIQNGKTKWFYDQETGLKVLERITQEMQGQEFSTNTYFSDYKEFEGIMLPTKSTTEIAPGMEAEANVDSYMINESLDEGMFD
;
A
#
# COMPACT_ATOMS: atom_id res chain seq x y z
N MET A 1 -19.72 -44.11 55.06
CA MET A 1 -19.64 -43.03 54.07
C MET A 1 -18.18 -42.80 53.73
N LEU A 2 -17.77 -43.27 52.56
CA LEU A 2 -16.41 -43.10 52.04
C LEU A 2 -16.43 -41.83 51.17
N PHE A 3 -15.73 -40.75 51.57
CA PHE A 3 -15.47 -39.61 50.74
C PHE A 3 -14.27 -39.92 49.86
N ILE A 4 -14.52 -40.14 48.57
CA ILE A 4 -13.48 -40.20 47.55
C ILE A 4 -13.20 -38.75 47.15
N GLY A 5 -12.08 -38.19 47.64
CA GLY A 5 -11.56 -36.91 47.20
C GLY A 5 -11.07 -37.02 45.78
N ILE A 6 -11.72 -36.32 44.84
CA ILE A 6 -11.22 -36.11 43.51
C ILE A 6 -10.07 -35.07 43.61
N ALA A 7 -8.82 -35.55 43.61
CA ALA A 7 -7.65 -34.71 43.43
C ALA A 7 -7.65 -34.21 41.98
N GLY A 8 -8.25 -33.07 41.74
CA GLY A 8 -8.08 -32.37 40.46
C GLY A 8 -6.61 -31.96 40.35
N ALA A 9 -5.88 -32.56 39.40
CA ALA A 9 -4.56 -32.09 39.07
C ALA A 9 -4.69 -30.68 38.51
N GLN A 10 -4.44 -29.68 39.35
CA GLN A 10 -4.42 -28.28 38.97
C GLN A 10 -3.18 -28.10 38.08
N ILE A 11 -3.40 -27.88 36.77
CA ILE A 11 -2.32 -27.59 35.84
C ILE A 11 -1.61 -26.32 36.32
N ASP A 12 -0.34 -26.45 36.66
CA ASP A 12 0.53 -25.32 36.99
C ASP A 12 0.75 -24.45 35.75
N ARG A 13 -0.02 -23.37 35.61
CA ARG A 13 0.03 -22.45 34.48
C ARG A 13 1.24 -21.52 34.50
N SER A 14 2.05 -21.55 35.57
CA SER A 14 3.32 -20.80 35.65
C SER A 14 4.46 -21.47 34.85
N LYS A 15 4.29 -22.74 34.46
CA LYS A 15 5.25 -23.49 33.67
C LYS A 15 4.68 -23.77 32.30
N GLN A 16 5.48 -23.48 31.26
CA GLN A 16 5.14 -23.90 29.92
C GLN A 16 5.12 -25.43 29.83
N PRO A 17 4.14 -26.02 29.12
CA PRO A 17 4.14 -27.46 28.86
C PRO A 17 5.45 -27.87 28.18
N THR A 18 6.07 -28.95 28.64
CA THR A 18 7.21 -29.55 27.92
C THR A 18 6.75 -30.00 26.54
N PRO A 19 7.43 -29.61 25.46
CA PRO A 19 7.07 -30.08 24.13
C PRO A 19 7.10 -31.59 24.06
N GLY A 20 6.07 -32.19 23.47
CA GLY A 20 6.08 -33.61 23.13
C GLY A 20 7.15 -33.90 22.03
N PRO A 21 7.44 -35.18 21.74
CA PRO A 21 8.30 -35.54 20.65
C PRO A 21 7.76 -34.99 19.34
N ALA A 22 8.66 -34.54 18.44
CA ALA A 22 8.26 -34.05 17.14
C ALA A 22 7.35 -35.07 16.43
N PRO A 23 6.18 -34.65 15.90
CA PRO A 23 5.26 -35.59 15.24
C PRO A 23 5.93 -36.21 14.01
N SER A 24 5.72 -37.50 13.82
CA SER A 24 6.05 -38.15 12.55
C SER A 24 5.01 -37.70 11.51
N ILE A 25 5.49 -37.15 10.41
CA ILE A 25 4.62 -36.59 9.38
C ILE A 25 4.66 -37.44 8.15
N GLU A 26 3.52 -37.98 7.76
CA GLU A 26 3.31 -38.62 6.45
C GLU A 26 2.74 -37.55 5.49
N ILE A 27 3.51 -37.15 4.48
CA ILE A 27 3.03 -36.28 3.41
C ILE A 27 2.59 -37.12 2.24
N THR A 28 1.29 -37.19 2.00
CA THR A 28 0.74 -37.87 0.83
C THR A 28 1.23 -37.19 -0.44
N LYS A 29 1.94 -37.93 -1.30
CA LYS A 29 2.40 -37.39 -2.60
C LYS A 29 1.19 -37.22 -3.53
N PRO A 30 1.03 -36.09 -4.23
CA PRO A 30 -0.01 -35.92 -5.25
C PRO A 30 0.14 -36.94 -6.36
N GLN A 31 -0.97 -37.37 -6.94
CA GLN A 31 -0.94 -38.13 -8.18
C GLN A 31 -0.70 -37.18 -9.35
N THR A 32 0.20 -37.53 -10.27
CA THR A 32 0.62 -36.62 -11.35
C THR A 32 0.44 -37.25 -12.73
N PHE A 33 0.24 -36.40 -13.72
CA PHE A 33 0.32 -36.77 -15.14
C PHE A 33 0.68 -35.54 -15.97
N GLU A 34 1.14 -35.80 -17.20
CA GLU A 34 1.48 -34.70 -18.14
C GLU A 34 0.67 -34.89 -19.43
N LEU A 35 0.25 -33.77 -20.00
CA LEU A 35 -0.36 -33.71 -21.33
C LEU A 35 0.70 -33.59 -22.41
N LYS A 36 0.34 -33.97 -23.66
CA LYS A 36 1.27 -33.88 -24.81
C LYS A 36 1.73 -32.48 -25.13
N ASN A 37 0.97 -31.45 -24.72
CA ASN A 37 1.33 -30.04 -24.86
C ASN A 37 2.27 -29.51 -23.75
N GLY A 38 2.67 -30.38 -22.80
CA GLY A 38 3.61 -30.06 -21.73
C GLY A 38 2.96 -29.61 -20.41
N LEU A 39 1.62 -29.48 -20.33
CA LEU A 39 0.94 -29.13 -19.08
C LEU A 39 1.11 -30.26 -18.06
N LYS A 40 1.76 -29.95 -16.93
CA LYS A 40 1.91 -30.86 -15.79
C LYS A 40 0.73 -30.71 -14.84
N VAL A 41 0.15 -31.84 -14.43
CA VAL A 41 -1.05 -31.84 -13.59
C VAL A 41 -0.80 -32.63 -12.31
N MET A 42 -1.15 -31.99 -11.18
CA MET A 42 -1.06 -32.58 -9.83
C MET A 42 -2.45 -32.68 -9.23
N VAL A 43 -2.80 -33.82 -8.68
CA VAL A 43 -4.12 -34.08 -8.09
C VAL A 43 -3.96 -34.55 -6.65
N VAL A 44 -4.65 -33.88 -5.74
CA VAL A 44 -4.77 -34.29 -4.32
C VAL A 44 -6.25 -34.58 -4.03
N GLU A 45 -6.58 -35.85 -3.91
CA GLU A 45 -7.94 -36.27 -3.55
C GLU A 45 -8.22 -35.99 -2.07
N ASN A 46 -9.31 -35.30 -1.77
CA ASN A 46 -9.76 -35.03 -0.40
C ASN A 46 -11.29 -34.97 -0.34
N HIS A 47 -11.89 -35.97 0.23
CA HIS A 47 -13.34 -36.15 0.28
C HIS A 47 -13.99 -35.66 1.59
N LYS A 48 -13.27 -34.84 2.39
CA LYS A 48 -13.82 -34.33 3.66
C LYS A 48 -14.91 -33.28 3.45
N LEU A 49 -14.79 -32.48 2.41
CA LEU A 49 -15.77 -31.44 2.03
C LEU A 49 -16.07 -31.55 0.53
N PRO A 50 -17.32 -31.32 0.08
CA PRO A 50 -17.71 -31.43 -1.31
C PRO A 50 -17.26 -30.16 -2.10
N GLN A 51 -15.97 -29.85 -2.07
CA GLN A 51 -15.35 -28.71 -2.72
C GLN A 51 -14.14 -29.13 -3.54
N VAL A 52 -13.92 -28.41 -4.64
CA VAL A 52 -12.72 -28.55 -5.49
C VAL A 52 -12.09 -27.19 -5.70
N ARG A 53 -10.77 -27.16 -5.63
CA ARG A 53 -9.94 -25.99 -5.95
C ARG A 53 -9.01 -26.35 -7.09
N VAL A 54 -8.87 -25.41 -8.01
CA VAL A 54 -7.96 -25.49 -9.14
C VAL A 54 -6.99 -24.31 -9.04
N GLN A 55 -5.72 -24.59 -9.22
CA GLN A 55 -4.68 -23.56 -9.34
C GLN A 55 -3.87 -23.84 -10.60
N LEU A 56 -3.78 -22.87 -11.46
CA LEU A 56 -2.82 -22.84 -12.58
C LEU A 56 -1.66 -21.92 -12.16
N LEU A 57 -0.44 -22.40 -12.33
CA LEU A 57 0.77 -21.60 -12.25
C LEU A 57 1.51 -21.72 -13.57
N ILE A 58 1.93 -20.61 -14.14
CA ILE A 58 2.82 -20.55 -15.30
C ILE A 58 4.20 -20.19 -14.76
N ASP A 59 5.11 -21.14 -14.73
CA ASP A 59 6.48 -21.00 -14.22
C ASP A 59 7.40 -20.59 -15.39
N ASN A 60 7.18 -19.35 -15.85
CA ASN A 60 8.01 -18.80 -16.92
C ASN A 60 9.42 -18.46 -16.43
N PRO A 61 10.42 -18.52 -17.32
CA PRO A 61 11.71 -17.89 -17.06
C PRO A 61 11.53 -16.43 -16.68
N MET A 62 12.40 -15.91 -15.82
CA MET A 62 12.36 -14.49 -15.43
C MET A 62 12.40 -13.60 -16.69
N HIS A 63 11.45 -12.68 -16.78
CA HIS A 63 11.31 -11.74 -17.89
C HIS A 63 10.83 -10.39 -17.36
N GLY A 64 11.15 -9.31 -18.06
CA GLY A 64 10.68 -7.97 -17.79
C GLY A 64 9.65 -7.53 -18.82
N GLU A 65 8.86 -6.56 -18.46
CA GLU A 65 7.85 -5.94 -19.33
C GLU A 65 8.40 -4.71 -20.08
N ALA A 66 9.59 -4.24 -19.72
CA ALA A 66 10.32 -3.14 -20.36
C ALA A 66 9.47 -1.85 -20.51
N ASN A 67 9.20 -1.40 -21.74
CA ASN A 67 8.44 -0.18 -22.01
C ASN A 67 6.91 -0.35 -21.92
N VAL A 68 6.41 -1.52 -21.48
CA VAL A 68 4.99 -1.81 -21.30
C VAL A 68 4.70 -2.36 -19.89
N VAL A 69 5.47 -1.92 -18.89
CA VAL A 69 5.28 -2.35 -17.49
C VAL A 69 3.86 -2.09 -17.03
N GLY A 70 3.18 -3.14 -16.58
CA GLY A 70 1.75 -3.16 -16.24
C GLY A 70 0.89 -3.94 -17.24
N VAL A 71 1.48 -4.39 -18.37
CA VAL A 71 0.74 -5.15 -19.39
C VAL A 71 0.22 -6.48 -18.83
N SER A 72 1.01 -7.19 -17.98
CA SER A 72 0.57 -8.42 -17.31
C SER A 72 -0.57 -8.17 -16.35
N SER A 73 -0.55 -7.04 -15.65
CA SER A 73 -1.63 -6.64 -14.74
C SER A 73 -2.92 -6.31 -15.48
N ILE A 74 -2.84 -5.66 -16.65
CA ILE A 74 -4.00 -5.43 -17.51
C ILE A 74 -4.54 -6.77 -18.01
N LEU A 75 -3.68 -7.65 -18.51
CA LEU A 75 -4.07 -8.98 -18.97
C LEU A 75 -4.80 -9.75 -17.86
N ALA A 76 -4.22 -9.83 -16.67
CA ALA A 76 -4.82 -10.54 -15.54
C ALA A 76 -6.23 -10.03 -15.20
N ARG A 77 -6.45 -8.72 -15.28
CA ARG A 77 -7.76 -8.09 -15.04
C ARG A 77 -8.74 -8.30 -16.19
N MET A 78 -8.28 -8.44 -17.42
CA MET A 78 -9.12 -8.75 -18.58
C MET A 78 -9.51 -10.23 -18.61
N MET A 79 -8.59 -11.13 -18.24
CA MET A 79 -8.88 -12.56 -18.15
C MET A 79 -9.95 -12.81 -17.07
N GLY A 80 -10.90 -13.67 -17.37
CA GLY A 80 -12.03 -13.92 -16.47
C GLY A 80 -13.20 -12.93 -16.63
N ASN A 81 -13.10 -11.96 -17.54
CA ASN A 81 -14.22 -11.09 -17.92
C ASN A 81 -14.81 -11.52 -19.28
N GLY A 82 -15.27 -12.76 -19.34
CA GLY A 82 -15.75 -13.39 -20.57
C GLY A 82 -14.64 -14.09 -21.36
N THR A 83 -15.05 -14.79 -22.40
CA THR A 83 -14.19 -15.54 -23.31
C THR A 83 -14.55 -15.21 -24.75
N ALA A 84 -13.78 -15.69 -25.73
CA ALA A 84 -14.16 -15.56 -27.13
C ALA A 84 -15.49 -16.31 -27.47
N ASN A 85 -15.93 -17.22 -26.58
CA ASN A 85 -17.13 -18.06 -26.78
C ASN A 85 -18.32 -17.64 -25.91
N ILE A 86 -18.08 -16.91 -24.82
CA ILE A 86 -19.10 -16.51 -23.83
C ILE A 86 -18.83 -15.03 -23.47
N ASP A 87 -19.83 -14.18 -23.64
CA ASP A 87 -19.75 -12.77 -23.27
C ASP A 87 -19.56 -12.59 -21.75
N LYS A 88 -19.14 -11.40 -21.34
CA LYS A 88 -18.77 -11.10 -19.96
C LYS A 88 -19.91 -11.34 -18.96
N ASP A 89 -21.13 -10.86 -19.30
CA ASP A 89 -22.26 -10.91 -18.39
C ASP A 89 -22.72 -12.35 -18.21
N SER A 90 -22.91 -13.09 -19.31
CA SER A 90 -23.27 -14.51 -19.28
C SER A 90 -22.21 -15.36 -18.56
N TYR A 91 -20.92 -15.04 -18.72
CA TYR A 91 -19.83 -15.74 -18.06
C TYR A 91 -19.87 -15.55 -16.54
N ASN A 92 -20.02 -14.30 -16.09
CA ASN A 92 -20.08 -13.98 -14.66
C ASN A 92 -21.37 -14.48 -14.00
N GLU A 93 -22.54 -14.30 -14.65
CA GLU A 93 -23.82 -14.83 -14.16
C GLU A 93 -23.77 -16.34 -13.94
N GLU A 94 -23.15 -17.09 -14.86
CA GLU A 94 -23.05 -18.54 -14.69
C GLU A 94 -22.16 -18.92 -13.51
N ILE A 95 -21.00 -18.25 -13.33
CA ILE A 95 -20.09 -18.50 -12.19
C ILE A 95 -20.81 -18.20 -10.87
N ASP A 96 -21.50 -17.05 -10.79
CA ASP A 96 -22.24 -16.65 -9.59
C ASP A 96 -23.41 -17.60 -9.29
N TYR A 97 -24.17 -18.01 -10.32
CA TYR A 97 -25.24 -18.98 -10.18
C TYR A 97 -24.75 -20.32 -9.64
N LEU A 98 -23.54 -20.75 -10.03
CA LEU A 98 -22.92 -21.98 -9.57
C LEU A 98 -22.27 -21.83 -8.18
N GLY A 99 -22.26 -20.62 -7.59
CA GLY A 99 -21.60 -20.33 -6.32
C GLY A 99 -20.10 -20.63 -6.38
N ALA A 100 -19.48 -20.33 -7.51
CA ALA A 100 -18.08 -20.60 -7.80
C ALA A 100 -17.26 -19.29 -7.87
N SER A 101 -15.96 -19.43 -8.01
CA SER A 101 -15.06 -18.31 -8.30
C SER A 101 -14.00 -18.70 -9.31
N ILE A 102 -13.69 -17.81 -10.25
CA ILE A 102 -12.56 -17.92 -11.16
C ILE A 102 -11.84 -16.56 -11.13
N ASN A 103 -10.54 -16.57 -10.84
CA ASN A 103 -9.72 -15.38 -10.73
C ASN A 103 -8.38 -15.57 -11.44
N PHE A 104 -7.86 -14.51 -12.04
CA PHE A 104 -6.60 -14.51 -12.75
C PHE A 104 -5.60 -13.56 -12.08
N GLY A 105 -4.35 -14.00 -11.99
CA GLY A 105 -3.18 -13.18 -11.69
C GLY A 105 -2.26 -13.11 -12.90
N ASN A 106 -1.13 -12.43 -12.77
CA ASN A 106 -0.21 -12.19 -13.91
C ASN A 106 0.25 -13.49 -14.59
N GLU A 107 0.60 -14.51 -13.82
CA GLU A 107 1.04 -15.82 -14.30
C GLU A 107 0.34 -16.97 -13.57
N SER A 108 -0.86 -16.71 -13.07
CA SER A 108 -1.61 -17.67 -12.29
C SER A 108 -3.11 -17.53 -12.54
N ALA A 109 -3.84 -18.63 -12.28
CA ALA A 109 -5.29 -18.60 -12.23
C ALA A 109 -5.80 -19.54 -11.14
N PHE A 110 -6.94 -19.20 -10.55
CA PHE A 110 -7.57 -19.96 -9.48
C PHE A 110 -9.03 -20.15 -9.78
N ALA A 111 -9.54 -21.34 -9.49
CA ALA A 111 -10.97 -21.59 -9.47
C ALA A 111 -11.36 -22.39 -8.22
N SER A 112 -12.56 -22.15 -7.71
CA SER A 112 -13.14 -22.96 -6.64
C SER A 112 -14.63 -23.15 -6.86
N SER A 113 -15.13 -24.37 -6.54
CA SER A 113 -16.55 -24.69 -6.65
C SER A 113 -16.94 -25.88 -5.76
N LEU A 114 -18.25 -26.14 -5.64
CA LEU A 114 -18.70 -27.43 -5.15
C LEU A 114 -18.34 -28.53 -6.17
N SER A 115 -18.04 -29.74 -5.68
CA SER A 115 -17.61 -30.90 -6.50
C SER A 115 -18.59 -31.21 -7.64
N LYS A 116 -19.89 -31.10 -7.40
CA LYS A 116 -20.93 -31.34 -8.41
C LYS A 116 -20.86 -30.40 -9.63
N TYR A 117 -20.30 -29.18 -9.45
CA TYR A 117 -20.17 -28.18 -10.49
C TYR A 117 -18.77 -28.12 -11.11
N PHE A 118 -17.80 -28.84 -10.52
CA PHE A 118 -16.42 -28.84 -10.96
C PHE A 118 -16.23 -29.09 -12.48
N PRO A 119 -16.94 -30.08 -13.12
CA PRO A 119 -16.79 -30.31 -14.56
C PRO A 119 -17.11 -29.05 -15.38
N ARG A 120 -18.17 -28.32 -15.02
CA ARG A 120 -18.55 -27.08 -15.73
C ARG A 120 -17.59 -25.94 -15.44
N ILE A 121 -17.19 -25.77 -14.19
CA ILE A 121 -16.23 -24.73 -13.80
C ILE A 121 -14.87 -24.96 -14.46
N LEU A 122 -14.41 -26.21 -14.59
CA LEU A 122 -13.18 -26.49 -15.31
C LEU A 122 -13.31 -26.16 -16.81
N THR A 123 -14.47 -26.35 -17.42
CA THR A 123 -14.72 -25.92 -18.81
C THR A 123 -14.63 -24.41 -18.95
N LEU A 124 -15.31 -23.63 -18.08
CA LEU A 124 -15.26 -22.16 -18.07
C LEU A 124 -13.82 -21.63 -17.81
N PHE A 125 -13.14 -22.23 -16.83
CA PHE A 125 -11.76 -21.93 -16.52
C PHE A 125 -10.82 -22.18 -17.71
N ALA A 126 -10.93 -23.35 -18.33
CA ALA A 126 -10.10 -23.72 -19.48
C ALA A 126 -10.39 -22.84 -20.70
N ASP A 127 -11.65 -22.45 -20.89
CA ASP A 127 -12.02 -21.55 -21.98
C ASP A 127 -11.40 -20.14 -21.76
N ALA A 128 -11.49 -19.59 -20.56
CA ALA A 128 -10.88 -18.31 -20.22
C ALA A 128 -9.35 -18.34 -20.32
N VAL A 129 -8.70 -19.46 -19.97
CA VAL A 129 -7.24 -19.65 -20.13
C VAL A 129 -6.83 -19.68 -21.59
N LYS A 130 -7.60 -20.36 -22.45
CA LYS A 130 -7.26 -20.59 -23.87
C LYS A 130 -7.72 -19.51 -24.80
N ASN A 131 -8.88 -18.94 -24.52
CA ASN A 131 -9.63 -18.05 -25.41
C ASN A 131 -10.12 -16.80 -24.66
N PRO A 132 -9.23 -16.02 -24.00
CA PRO A 132 -9.65 -14.82 -23.28
C PRO A 132 -10.31 -13.82 -24.24
N LEU A 133 -11.30 -13.09 -23.73
CA LEU A 133 -11.95 -12.01 -24.47
C LEU A 133 -11.08 -10.75 -24.41
N PHE A 134 -10.55 -10.33 -25.57
CA PHE A 134 -9.79 -9.10 -25.73
C PHE A 134 -10.68 -7.96 -26.26
N ALA A 135 -11.67 -7.55 -25.46
CA ALA A 135 -12.56 -6.44 -25.78
C ALA A 135 -11.86 -5.09 -25.55
N GLU A 136 -11.97 -4.17 -26.50
CA GLU A 136 -11.37 -2.83 -26.43
C GLU A 136 -11.96 -2.02 -25.25
N GLU A 137 -13.25 -2.12 -25.02
CA GLU A 137 -13.95 -1.44 -23.92
C GLU A 137 -13.40 -1.90 -22.55
N GLU A 138 -13.26 -3.21 -22.37
CA GLU A 138 -12.71 -3.77 -21.12
C GLU A 138 -11.23 -3.38 -20.92
N PHE A 139 -10.43 -3.43 -21.99
CA PHE A 139 -9.06 -2.97 -21.96
C PHE A 139 -8.96 -1.51 -21.47
N ASN A 140 -9.75 -0.61 -22.06
CA ASN A 140 -9.74 0.80 -21.68
C ASN A 140 -10.19 0.99 -20.23
N ALA A 141 -11.23 0.29 -19.78
CA ALA A 141 -11.71 0.34 -18.41
C ALA A 141 -10.65 -0.14 -17.40
N GLN A 142 -9.96 -1.26 -17.68
CA GLN A 142 -8.93 -1.78 -16.78
C GLN A 142 -7.67 -0.91 -16.76
N LYS A 143 -7.29 -0.36 -17.91
CA LYS A 143 -6.18 0.60 -18.03
C LYS A 143 -6.46 1.88 -17.22
N SER A 144 -7.65 2.48 -17.36
CA SER A 144 -8.04 3.66 -16.58
C SER A 144 -8.01 3.41 -15.07
N ARG A 145 -8.55 2.27 -14.62
CA ARG A 145 -8.49 1.88 -13.20
C ARG A 145 -7.06 1.72 -12.68
N LEU A 146 -6.15 1.20 -13.50
CA LEU A 146 -4.74 1.10 -13.12
C LEU A 146 -4.09 2.46 -12.98
N ILE A 147 -4.38 3.40 -13.87
CA ILE A 147 -3.89 4.79 -13.80
C ILE A 147 -4.43 5.48 -12.53
N GLU A 148 -5.72 5.34 -12.24
CA GLU A 148 -6.32 5.89 -11.00
C GLU A 148 -5.67 5.32 -9.75
N ASN A 149 -5.49 3.99 -9.69
CA ASN A 149 -4.81 3.34 -8.57
C ASN A 149 -3.36 3.80 -8.42
N LEU A 150 -2.64 3.99 -9.54
CA LEU A 150 -1.28 4.49 -9.53
C LEU A 150 -1.22 5.91 -8.94
N LYS A 151 -2.10 6.82 -9.40
CA LYS A 151 -2.20 8.20 -8.86
C LYS A 151 -2.49 8.21 -7.36
N ALA A 152 -3.36 7.34 -6.89
CA ALA A 152 -3.61 7.18 -5.46
C ALA A 152 -2.37 6.65 -4.70
N SER A 153 -1.67 5.65 -5.26
CA SER A 153 -0.48 5.06 -4.64
C SER A 153 0.69 6.05 -4.54
N GLU A 154 0.78 7.02 -5.45
CA GLU A 154 1.82 8.05 -5.43
C GLU A 154 1.72 9.02 -4.24
N LYS A 155 0.56 9.09 -3.60
CA LYS A 155 0.33 9.86 -2.37
C LYS A 155 0.66 9.04 -1.11
N SER A 156 0.76 7.73 -1.21
CA SER A 156 1.03 6.83 -0.09
C SER A 156 2.53 6.72 0.18
N VAL A 157 2.96 7.08 1.40
CA VAL A 157 4.37 6.96 1.84
C VAL A 157 4.84 5.51 1.76
N ALA A 158 4.00 4.55 2.16
CA ALA A 158 4.32 3.13 2.15
C ALA A 158 4.49 2.58 0.72
N GLU A 159 3.61 2.95 -0.21
CA GLU A 159 3.68 2.51 -1.61
C GLU A 159 4.89 3.11 -2.33
N VAL A 160 5.15 4.42 -2.12
CA VAL A 160 6.34 5.09 -2.65
C VAL A 160 7.61 4.46 -2.07
N GLY A 161 7.66 4.25 -0.74
CA GLY A 161 8.78 3.58 -0.08
C GLY A 161 9.02 2.18 -0.62
N SER A 162 7.97 1.38 -0.81
CA SER A 162 8.06 0.03 -1.37
C SER A 162 8.56 0.03 -2.82
N ARG A 163 8.07 0.94 -3.66
CA ARG A 163 8.51 1.13 -5.05
C ARG A 163 9.99 1.49 -5.11
N VAL A 164 10.38 2.54 -4.40
CA VAL A 164 11.77 3.04 -4.44
C VAL A 164 12.73 2.01 -3.87
N ASN A 165 12.41 1.38 -2.73
CA ASN A 165 13.29 0.36 -2.17
C ASN A 165 13.50 -0.81 -3.14
N THR A 166 12.47 -1.25 -3.84
CA THR A 166 12.54 -2.36 -4.80
C THR A 166 13.35 -1.96 -6.04
N ALA A 167 13.09 -0.78 -6.59
CA ALA A 167 13.82 -0.25 -7.74
C ALA A 167 15.31 -0.04 -7.45
N LEU A 168 15.65 0.49 -6.27
CA LEU A 168 17.04 0.69 -5.86
C LEU A 168 17.76 -0.62 -5.54
N THR A 169 17.04 -1.63 -5.04
CA THR A 169 17.61 -2.93 -4.67
C THR A 169 17.96 -3.76 -5.91
N TYR A 170 17.07 -3.82 -6.88
CA TYR A 170 17.27 -4.68 -8.05
C TYR A 170 17.70 -3.91 -9.31
N GLY A 171 17.46 -2.60 -9.35
CA GLY A 171 17.64 -1.77 -10.55
C GLY A 171 16.37 -1.66 -11.38
N LYS A 172 16.07 -0.46 -11.89
CA LYS A 172 14.85 -0.16 -12.68
C LYS A 172 14.71 -0.99 -13.97
N ASN A 173 15.82 -1.46 -14.51
CA ASN A 173 15.85 -2.26 -15.75
C ASN A 173 15.88 -3.78 -15.47
N HIS A 174 15.74 -4.18 -14.22
CA HIS A 174 15.66 -5.57 -13.82
C HIS A 174 14.20 -5.94 -13.55
N PRO A 175 13.70 -7.11 -13.96
CA PRO A 175 12.29 -7.50 -13.78
C PRO A 175 11.75 -7.36 -12.36
N LYS A 176 12.60 -7.59 -11.35
CA LYS A 176 12.22 -7.42 -9.94
C LYS A 176 12.21 -5.96 -9.47
N GLY A 177 12.80 -5.04 -10.24
CA GLY A 177 12.94 -3.63 -9.88
C GLY A 177 12.17 -2.67 -10.78
N GLU A 178 11.64 -3.16 -11.91
CA GLU A 178 10.77 -2.36 -12.78
C GLU A 178 9.44 -2.03 -12.09
N PHE A 179 8.89 -0.89 -12.40
CA PHE A 179 7.60 -0.43 -11.87
C PHE A 179 6.87 0.42 -12.90
N THR A 180 5.57 0.52 -12.74
CA THR A 180 4.68 1.23 -13.66
C THR A 180 4.70 2.73 -13.42
N THR A 181 4.63 3.53 -14.50
CA THR A 181 4.39 4.98 -14.48
C THR A 181 3.13 5.31 -15.29
N GLU A 182 2.54 6.49 -15.08
CA GLU A 182 1.37 6.93 -15.83
C GLU A 182 1.66 6.96 -17.35
N GLU A 183 2.79 7.52 -17.74
CA GLU A 183 3.23 7.60 -19.15
C GLU A 183 3.32 6.20 -19.80
N VAL A 184 3.90 5.24 -19.07
CA VAL A 184 4.01 3.86 -19.57
C VAL A 184 2.64 3.23 -19.73
N LEU A 185 1.74 3.38 -18.73
CA LEU A 185 0.37 2.85 -18.82
C LEU A 185 -0.42 3.48 -19.97
N GLU A 186 -0.32 4.79 -20.15
CA GLU A 186 -0.97 5.48 -21.27
C GLU A 186 -0.51 4.97 -22.62
N GLY A 187 0.77 4.62 -22.74
CA GLY A 187 1.37 4.06 -23.94
C GLY A 187 0.94 2.63 -24.28
N ILE A 188 0.45 1.84 -23.30
CA ILE A 188 0.04 0.45 -23.54
C ILE A 188 -1.19 0.40 -24.46
N GLN A 189 -1.14 -0.48 -25.45
CA GLN A 189 -2.23 -0.76 -26.39
C GLN A 189 -2.74 -2.19 -26.21
N LEU A 190 -3.98 -2.47 -26.62
CA LEU A 190 -4.55 -3.81 -26.59
C LEU A 190 -3.69 -4.84 -27.32
N ALA A 191 -2.98 -4.42 -28.37
CA ALA A 191 -2.04 -5.28 -29.09
C ALA A 191 -0.88 -5.76 -28.21
N ASN A 192 -0.41 -4.94 -27.26
CA ASN A 192 0.63 -5.34 -26.29
C ASN A 192 0.12 -6.43 -25.37
N VAL A 193 -1.13 -6.31 -24.90
CA VAL A 193 -1.77 -7.32 -24.02
C VAL A 193 -1.92 -8.66 -24.74
N LYS A 194 -2.39 -8.64 -26.00
CA LYS A 194 -2.48 -9.83 -26.86
C LYS A 194 -1.12 -10.48 -27.07
N ASN A 195 -0.11 -9.67 -27.39
CA ASN A 195 1.25 -10.16 -27.59
C ASN A 195 1.85 -10.77 -26.31
N TYR A 196 1.60 -10.16 -25.14
CA TYR A 196 2.04 -10.71 -23.86
C TYR A 196 1.38 -12.07 -23.59
N TYR A 197 0.06 -12.18 -23.76
CA TYR A 197 -0.65 -13.46 -23.65
C TYR A 197 -0.07 -14.50 -24.64
N ASP A 198 0.09 -14.12 -25.90
CA ASP A 198 0.63 -15.01 -26.92
C ASP A 198 2.07 -15.45 -26.69
N THR A 199 2.84 -14.69 -25.94
CA THR A 199 4.23 -15.01 -25.61
C THR A 199 4.34 -15.88 -24.35
N PHE A 200 3.60 -15.54 -23.29
CA PHE A 200 3.85 -16.06 -21.95
C PHE A 200 2.81 -17.07 -21.45
N PHE A 201 1.59 -17.10 -22.00
CA PHE A 201 0.57 -18.08 -21.60
C PHE A 201 0.71 -19.38 -22.37
N SER A 202 1.60 -20.26 -21.88
CA SER A 202 1.93 -21.52 -22.54
C SER A 202 1.79 -22.71 -21.60
N PRO A 203 1.19 -23.85 -22.04
CA PRO A 203 1.10 -25.05 -21.23
C PRO A 203 2.46 -25.69 -20.96
N SER A 204 3.49 -25.42 -21.75
CA SER A 204 4.81 -26.05 -21.59
C SER A 204 5.55 -25.66 -20.30
N ASN A 205 5.22 -24.50 -19.73
CA ASN A 205 5.75 -24.02 -18.45
C ASN A 205 4.67 -24.02 -17.36
N ALA A 206 3.52 -24.66 -17.60
CA ALA A 206 2.39 -24.57 -16.70
C ALA A 206 2.20 -25.82 -15.82
N TYR A 207 1.78 -25.58 -14.60
CA TYR A 207 1.37 -26.57 -13.63
C TYR A 207 -0.11 -26.34 -13.28
N LEU A 208 -0.93 -27.38 -13.42
CA LEU A 208 -2.31 -27.36 -12.98
C LEU A 208 -2.44 -28.24 -11.73
N VAL A 209 -2.83 -27.62 -10.63
CA VAL A 209 -3.04 -28.30 -9.35
C VAL A 209 -4.53 -28.39 -9.07
N VAL A 210 -5.04 -29.59 -8.85
CA VAL A 210 -6.45 -29.85 -8.51
C VAL A 210 -6.53 -30.52 -7.15
N VAL A 211 -7.25 -29.91 -6.22
CA VAL A 211 -7.36 -30.37 -4.83
C VAL A 211 -8.83 -30.40 -4.42
N GLY A 212 -9.28 -31.52 -3.86
CA GLY A 212 -10.63 -31.58 -3.28
C GLY A 212 -11.34 -32.92 -3.54
N ASP A 213 -12.66 -32.85 -3.47
CA ASP A 213 -13.55 -34.00 -3.61
C ASP A 213 -13.71 -34.41 -5.08
N VAL A 214 -12.68 -35.01 -5.60
CA VAL A 214 -12.54 -35.52 -6.98
C VAL A 214 -11.77 -36.83 -6.99
N THR A 215 -11.87 -37.62 -8.09
CA THR A 215 -10.97 -38.73 -8.33
C THR A 215 -9.91 -38.36 -9.38
N PHE A 216 -8.71 -38.91 -9.25
CA PHE A 216 -7.64 -38.73 -10.23
C PHE A 216 -8.09 -39.11 -11.66
N LYS A 217 -8.85 -40.21 -11.77
CA LYS A 217 -9.37 -40.69 -13.06
C LYS A 217 -10.28 -39.65 -13.73
N ASP A 218 -11.19 -39.04 -12.98
CA ASP A 218 -12.14 -38.05 -13.51
C ASP A 218 -11.44 -36.75 -13.85
N VAL A 219 -10.55 -36.27 -12.97
CA VAL A 219 -9.71 -35.09 -13.26
C VAL A 219 -8.90 -35.30 -14.52
N LYS A 220 -8.22 -36.44 -14.66
CA LYS A 220 -7.42 -36.76 -15.86
C LYS A 220 -8.25 -36.79 -17.14
N LYS A 221 -9.48 -37.29 -17.08
CA LYS A 221 -10.41 -37.31 -18.23
C LYS A 221 -10.85 -35.89 -18.60
N LEU A 222 -11.25 -35.09 -17.60
CA LEU A 222 -11.72 -33.72 -17.80
C LEU A 222 -10.60 -32.80 -18.30
N VAL A 223 -9.44 -32.81 -17.65
CA VAL A 223 -8.28 -31.99 -18.05
C VAL A 223 -7.82 -32.32 -19.46
N LYS A 224 -7.78 -33.62 -19.82
CA LYS A 224 -7.49 -34.04 -21.19
C LYS A 224 -8.48 -33.47 -22.19
N LYS A 225 -9.78 -33.49 -21.86
CA LYS A 225 -10.83 -32.96 -22.74
C LYS A 225 -10.68 -31.45 -22.92
N GLU A 226 -10.48 -30.71 -21.83
CA GLU A 226 -10.58 -29.23 -21.83
C GLU A 226 -9.28 -28.50 -22.15
N LEU A 227 -8.10 -29.12 -21.90
CA LEU A 227 -6.80 -28.43 -22.00
C LEU A 227 -5.78 -29.08 -22.95
N SER A 228 -6.10 -30.22 -23.61
CA SER A 228 -5.15 -30.88 -24.54
C SER A 228 -4.90 -30.07 -25.81
N ASP A 229 -5.82 -29.20 -26.21
CA ASP A 229 -5.76 -28.31 -27.38
C ASP A 229 -5.16 -26.93 -27.05
N TRP A 230 -4.81 -26.67 -25.78
CA TRP A 230 -4.12 -25.44 -25.40
C TRP A 230 -2.76 -25.38 -26.11
N LYS A 231 -2.57 -24.31 -26.92
CA LYS A 231 -1.43 -24.19 -27.83
C LYS A 231 -0.12 -24.00 -27.05
N LYS A 232 0.83 -24.87 -27.33
CA LYS A 232 2.21 -24.74 -26.87
C LYS A 232 2.89 -23.58 -27.59
N ARG A 233 3.66 -22.78 -26.83
CA ARG A 233 4.46 -21.66 -27.30
C ARG A 233 5.87 -21.76 -26.74
N ASP A 234 6.83 -21.22 -27.46
CA ASP A 234 8.21 -21.15 -27.00
C ASP A 234 8.39 -19.82 -26.26
N VAL A 235 8.51 -19.89 -24.93
CA VAL A 235 8.71 -18.71 -24.08
C VAL A 235 10.18 -18.29 -24.16
N PRO A 236 10.46 -17.01 -24.50
CA PRO A 236 11.83 -16.53 -24.61
C PRO A 236 12.55 -16.56 -23.25
N ARG A 237 13.85 -16.89 -23.26
CA ARG A 237 14.73 -16.79 -22.11
C ARG A 237 15.61 -15.57 -22.28
N VAL A 238 15.49 -14.62 -21.38
CA VAL A 238 16.28 -13.39 -21.37
C VAL A 238 17.24 -13.44 -20.19
N THR A 239 18.45 -12.96 -20.39
CA THR A 239 19.45 -12.87 -19.31
C THR A 239 19.50 -11.44 -18.81
N PHE A 240 19.43 -11.26 -17.51
CA PHE A 240 19.53 -9.97 -16.84
C PHE A 240 20.83 -9.87 -16.06
N ASN A 241 21.33 -8.64 -15.90
CA ASN A 241 22.46 -8.41 -15.03
C ASN A 241 22.08 -8.75 -13.58
N THR A 242 22.96 -9.48 -12.89
CA THR A 242 22.78 -9.77 -11.46
C THR A 242 22.84 -8.48 -10.65
N PRO A 243 21.80 -8.13 -9.89
CA PRO A 243 21.83 -6.99 -8.98
C PRO A 243 22.98 -7.09 -7.97
N LYS A 244 23.50 -5.94 -7.56
CA LYS A 244 24.61 -5.85 -6.60
C LYS A 244 24.24 -4.96 -5.44
N ASP A 245 24.75 -5.31 -4.26
CA ASP A 245 24.66 -4.42 -3.10
C ASP A 245 25.46 -3.13 -3.34
N VAL A 246 25.16 -2.13 -2.56
CA VAL A 246 25.96 -0.91 -2.49
C VAL A 246 27.36 -1.21 -1.95
N GLN A 247 28.32 -0.37 -2.29
CA GLN A 247 29.73 -0.58 -1.88
C GLN A 247 29.97 -0.32 -0.39
N TYR A 248 29.12 0.49 0.23
CA TYR A 248 29.14 0.86 1.64
C TYR A 248 27.71 1.12 2.12
N THR A 249 27.49 1.01 3.42
CA THR A 249 26.19 1.32 4.03
C THR A 249 25.85 2.79 3.80
N GLN A 250 24.67 3.05 3.25
CA GLN A 250 24.18 4.36 2.87
C GLN A 250 22.69 4.52 3.10
N ILE A 251 22.29 5.75 3.35
CA ILE A 251 20.88 6.15 3.44
C ILE A 251 20.43 6.65 2.06
N ASN A 252 19.26 6.18 1.61
CA ASN A 252 18.60 6.60 0.38
C ASN A 252 17.28 7.24 0.81
N PHE A 253 17.22 8.55 0.75
CA PHE A 253 16.09 9.32 1.27
C PHE A 253 15.13 9.72 0.15
N VAL A 254 13.83 9.60 0.42
CA VAL A 254 12.73 10.06 -0.44
C VAL A 254 11.88 11.04 0.34
N ASP A 255 11.81 12.28 -0.12
CA ASP A 255 10.98 13.30 0.51
C ASP A 255 9.51 13.15 0.15
N MET A 256 8.69 13.04 1.18
CA MET A 256 7.24 13.06 1.11
C MET A 256 6.73 14.14 2.08
N PRO A 257 6.54 15.39 1.63
CA PRO A 257 6.27 16.55 2.50
C PRO A 257 5.06 16.40 3.43
N ASN A 258 4.06 15.60 3.01
CA ASN A 258 2.82 15.37 3.78
C ASN A 258 2.88 14.09 4.64
N ALA A 259 4.03 13.42 4.73
CA ALA A 259 4.16 12.20 5.51
C ALA A 259 4.05 12.48 7.01
N VAL A 260 3.12 11.80 7.69
CA VAL A 260 2.99 11.83 9.16
C VAL A 260 3.84 10.76 9.84
N GLN A 261 4.27 9.76 9.06
CA GLN A 261 5.16 8.68 9.48
C GLN A 261 6.22 8.45 8.41
N SER A 262 7.38 7.96 8.84
CA SER A 262 8.43 7.53 7.93
C SER A 262 8.38 6.02 7.73
N GLU A 263 8.51 5.58 6.48
CA GLU A 263 8.78 4.19 6.12
C GLU A 263 10.28 3.96 6.07
N ILE A 264 10.73 2.92 6.77
CA ILE A 264 12.15 2.53 6.84
C ILE A 264 12.30 1.11 6.32
N ALA A 265 13.27 0.90 5.42
CA ALA A 265 13.69 -0.41 4.96
C ALA A 265 15.22 -0.53 4.98
N VAL A 266 15.75 -1.46 5.75
CA VAL A 266 17.19 -1.77 5.81
C VAL A 266 17.42 -3.07 5.05
N ILE A 267 18.17 -3.02 3.95
CA ILE A 267 18.15 -4.04 2.89
C ILE A 267 19.57 -4.46 2.50
N ASN A 268 19.74 -5.75 2.24
CA ASN A 268 20.83 -6.28 1.43
C ASN A 268 20.37 -7.43 0.54
N LEU A 269 21.12 -7.67 -0.54
CA LEU A 269 20.88 -8.78 -1.44
C LEU A 269 21.39 -10.12 -0.86
N VAL A 270 20.70 -11.19 -1.23
CA VAL A 270 20.93 -12.54 -0.69
C VAL A 270 20.91 -13.56 -1.83
N GLU A 271 21.96 -14.35 -1.92
CA GLU A 271 22.01 -15.57 -2.73
C GLU A 271 21.75 -16.76 -1.81
N LEU A 272 20.49 -17.21 -1.77
CA LEU A 272 20.05 -18.34 -0.96
C LEU A 272 19.01 -19.14 -1.73
N LYS A 273 19.26 -20.44 -1.92
CA LYS A 273 18.27 -21.36 -2.47
C LYS A 273 17.64 -22.19 -1.35
N MET A 274 16.42 -22.66 -1.56
CA MET A 274 15.79 -23.58 -0.60
C MET A 274 16.54 -24.90 -0.48
N SER A 275 17.30 -25.31 -1.51
CA SER A 275 18.14 -26.53 -1.51
C SER A 275 19.45 -26.36 -0.75
N ASP A 276 19.88 -25.14 -0.39
CA ASP A 276 21.16 -24.88 0.28
C ASP A 276 21.13 -25.36 1.73
N GLU A 277 22.28 -25.81 2.23
CA GLU A 277 22.45 -26.23 3.63
C GLU A 277 22.15 -25.11 4.61
N ASP A 278 22.38 -23.86 4.22
CA ASP A 278 22.12 -22.67 5.03
C ASP A 278 20.62 -22.31 5.12
N TYR A 279 19.74 -22.91 4.32
CA TYR A 279 18.32 -22.53 4.28
C TYR A 279 17.64 -22.57 5.64
N PHE A 280 17.74 -23.70 6.36
CA PHE A 280 17.10 -23.85 7.67
C PHE A 280 17.72 -22.95 8.75
N PRO A 281 19.06 -22.85 8.87
CA PRO A 281 19.65 -21.87 9.75
C PRO A 281 19.23 -20.44 9.47
N VAL A 282 19.17 -20.03 8.20
CA VAL A 282 18.82 -18.65 7.79
C VAL A 282 17.37 -18.31 8.12
N ILE A 283 16.41 -19.20 7.86
CA ILE A 283 15.02 -18.90 8.19
C ILE A 283 14.79 -18.80 9.70
N LEU A 284 15.50 -19.61 10.51
CA LEU A 284 15.46 -19.50 11.97
C LEU A 284 16.18 -18.23 12.47
N ALA A 285 17.33 -17.87 11.93
CA ALA A 285 18.03 -16.64 12.26
C ALA A 285 17.16 -15.41 11.94
N ASN A 286 16.50 -15.38 10.76
CA ASN A 286 15.57 -14.31 10.43
C ASN A 286 14.36 -14.26 11.37
N HIS A 287 13.81 -15.43 11.76
CA HIS A 287 12.70 -15.49 12.70
C HIS A 287 13.07 -14.88 14.05
N ILE A 288 14.27 -15.17 14.54
CA ILE A 288 14.82 -14.62 15.79
C ILE A 288 15.04 -13.12 15.65
N LEU A 289 15.55 -12.64 14.51
CA LEU A 289 15.83 -11.23 14.30
C LEU A 289 14.56 -10.39 14.20
N GLY A 290 13.61 -10.78 13.35
CA GLY A 290 12.41 -9.98 13.11
C GLY A 290 11.30 -10.69 12.33
N GLY A 291 11.49 -11.97 11.97
CA GLY A 291 10.46 -12.74 11.23
C GLY A 291 9.31 -13.22 12.10
N GLY A 292 9.47 -13.20 13.43
CA GLY A 292 8.45 -13.54 14.42
C GLY A 292 7.98 -12.33 15.21
N PHE A 293 6.79 -12.41 15.80
CA PHE A 293 6.27 -11.34 16.66
C PHE A 293 7.22 -11.03 17.84
N ASN A 294 7.87 -12.04 18.40
CA ASN A 294 8.87 -11.91 19.46
C ASN A 294 10.29 -11.74 18.92
N GLY A 295 10.44 -11.29 17.65
CA GLY A 295 11.74 -10.99 17.06
C GLY A 295 12.42 -9.80 17.73
N MET A 296 13.76 -9.79 17.68
CA MET A 296 14.60 -8.78 18.36
C MET A 296 14.18 -7.35 17.96
N ILE A 297 13.99 -7.11 16.67
CA ILE A 297 13.62 -5.79 16.14
C ILE A 297 12.25 -5.36 16.68
N ASN A 298 11.25 -6.25 16.66
CA ASN A 298 9.90 -5.91 17.13
C ASN A 298 9.86 -5.68 18.64
N LEU A 299 10.55 -6.51 19.43
CA LEU A 299 10.66 -6.31 20.87
C LEU A 299 11.31 -4.96 21.20
N ASN A 300 12.37 -4.59 20.48
CA ASN A 300 13.05 -3.32 20.68
C ASN A 300 12.16 -2.13 20.32
N LEU A 301 11.72 -2.03 19.05
CA LEU A 301 11.06 -0.82 18.55
C LEU A 301 9.62 -0.68 19.02
N ARG A 302 8.89 -1.81 19.17
CA ARG A 302 7.48 -1.80 19.56
C ARG A 302 7.30 -1.89 21.06
N GLU A 303 7.84 -2.95 21.70
CA GLU A 303 7.55 -3.24 23.11
C GLU A 303 8.36 -2.33 24.05
N ASP A 304 9.67 -2.16 23.82
CA ASP A 304 10.52 -1.36 24.69
C ASP A 304 10.35 0.15 24.45
N LYS A 305 10.29 0.57 23.20
CA LYS A 305 10.33 1.99 22.82
C LYS A 305 8.98 2.57 22.41
N GLY A 306 8.02 1.76 22.01
CA GLY A 306 6.68 2.23 21.60
C GLY A 306 6.70 3.14 20.37
N TRP A 307 7.66 2.97 19.46
CA TRP A 307 7.83 3.83 18.27
C TRP A 307 7.01 3.41 17.08
N THR A 308 6.57 2.15 17.06
CA THR A 308 5.87 1.53 15.94
C THR A 308 4.78 0.56 16.40
N TYR A 309 3.83 0.24 15.53
CA TYR A 309 2.90 -0.88 15.70
C TYR A 309 3.52 -2.24 15.35
N GLY A 310 4.66 -2.25 14.64
CA GLY A 310 5.39 -3.46 14.30
C GLY A 310 6.64 -3.18 13.49
N ALA A 311 7.68 -3.95 13.77
CA ALA A 311 8.94 -3.92 13.04
C ALA A 311 9.37 -5.35 12.74
N TYR A 312 9.54 -5.68 11.47
CA TYR A 312 9.73 -7.06 11.04
C TYR A 312 10.90 -7.19 10.07
N SER A 313 11.44 -8.40 9.98
CA SER A 313 12.39 -8.74 8.92
C SER A 313 11.92 -9.93 8.09
N GLY A 314 12.31 -9.93 6.82
CA GLY A 314 12.08 -11.02 5.90
C GLY A 314 13.33 -11.32 5.09
N ILE A 315 13.51 -12.60 4.76
CA ILE A 315 14.59 -13.05 3.89
C ILE A 315 14.04 -13.99 2.83
N GLY A 316 14.36 -13.71 1.57
CA GLY A 316 13.94 -14.55 0.45
C GLY A 316 14.91 -15.70 0.21
N ALA A 317 14.36 -16.84 -0.29
CA ALA A 317 15.14 -17.94 -0.84
C ALA A 317 14.51 -18.40 -2.16
N GLY A 318 15.31 -18.64 -3.18
CA GLY A 318 14.86 -19.03 -4.51
C GLY A 318 15.98 -19.17 -5.53
N LYS A 319 15.62 -19.50 -6.77
CA LYS A 319 16.57 -19.68 -7.88
C LYS A 319 17.31 -18.42 -8.24
N GLU A 320 16.64 -17.29 -8.13
CA GLU A 320 17.16 -15.96 -8.45
C GLU A 320 17.62 -15.23 -7.20
N ILE A 321 18.45 -14.19 -7.37
CA ILE A 321 18.86 -13.34 -6.26
C ILE A 321 17.65 -12.78 -5.50
N GLN A 322 17.74 -12.83 -4.19
CA GLN A 322 16.71 -12.41 -3.26
C GLN A 322 17.20 -11.24 -2.42
N ARG A 323 16.41 -10.82 -1.46
CA ARG A 323 16.83 -9.79 -0.48
C ARG A 323 16.51 -10.22 0.95
N PHE A 324 17.29 -9.75 1.87
CA PHE A 324 16.94 -9.52 3.25
C PHE A 324 16.40 -8.10 3.35
N ALA A 325 15.34 -7.89 4.12
CA ALA A 325 14.83 -6.56 4.43
C ALA A 325 14.27 -6.53 5.86
N ALA A 326 14.71 -5.56 6.66
CA ALA A 326 14.08 -5.20 7.92
C ALA A 326 13.27 -3.91 7.70
N THR A 327 11.99 -3.91 8.03
CA THR A 327 11.05 -2.83 7.70
C THR A 327 10.21 -2.41 8.89
N THR A 328 9.90 -1.11 8.96
CA THR A 328 8.99 -0.55 9.97
C THR A 328 8.47 0.81 9.51
N SER A 329 7.29 1.19 10.02
CA SER A 329 6.75 2.55 9.95
C SER A 329 6.83 3.19 11.32
N VAL A 330 7.42 4.37 11.44
CA VAL A 330 7.60 5.09 12.71
C VAL A 330 7.17 6.55 12.57
N ARG A 331 6.87 7.21 13.68
CA ARG A 331 6.68 8.66 13.71
C ARG A 331 7.96 9.36 13.23
N ASN A 332 7.82 10.46 12.48
CA ASN A 332 8.97 11.19 11.90
C ASN A 332 10.04 11.52 12.95
N GLN A 333 9.66 11.93 14.14
CA GLN A 333 10.55 12.36 15.23
C GLN A 333 11.53 11.27 15.75
N VAL A 334 11.29 10.00 15.43
CA VAL A 334 12.12 8.88 15.91
C VAL A 334 12.72 8.07 14.75
N THR A 335 12.70 8.63 13.54
CA THR A 335 13.14 7.96 12.31
C THR A 335 14.62 7.58 12.35
N ASP A 336 15.49 8.52 12.70
CA ASP A 336 16.92 8.33 12.87
C ASP A 336 17.25 7.27 13.92
N SER A 337 16.62 7.39 15.07
CA SER A 337 16.77 6.47 16.20
C SER A 337 16.32 5.05 15.82
N ALA A 338 15.23 4.91 15.06
CA ALA A 338 14.73 3.61 14.61
C ALA A 338 15.71 2.95 13.63
N VAL A 339 16.31 3.71 12.71
CA VAL A 339 17.37 3.21 11.82
C VAL A 339 18.54 2.67 12.62
N VAL A 340 19.02 3.44 13.62
CA VAL A 340 20.14 3.04 14.48
C VAL A 340 19.82 1.76 15.26
N GLU A 341 18.61 1.65 15.83
CA GLU A 341 18.25 0.46 16.58
C GLU A 341 18.09 -0.78 15.69
N ILE A 342 17.55 -0.65 14.46
CA ILE A 342 17.52 -1.77 13.51
C ILE A 342 18.94 -2.25 13.18
N MET A 343 19.86 -1.33 12.88
CA MET A 343 21.27 -1.67 12.61
C MET A 343 21.92 -2.35 13.80
N LYS A 344 21.60 -1.91 15.02
CA LYS A 344 22.08 -2.49 16.27
C LYS A 344 21.59 -3.94 16.46
N GLU A 345 20.30 -4.23 16.17
CA GLU A 345 19.78 -5.58 16.28
C GLU A 345 20.38 -6.52 15.20
N ILE A 346 20.62 -6.01 13.98
CA ILE A 346 21.35 -6.74 12.94
C ILE A 346 22.77 -7.08 13.42
N ARG A 347 23.44 -6.15 14.07
CA ARG A 347 24.78 -6.40 14.66
C ARG A 347 24.71 -7.39 15.81
N ASN A 348 23.74 -7.25 16.70
CA ASN A 348 23.57 -8.10 17.86
C ASN A 348 23.47 -9.58 17.46
N ILE A 349 22.62 -9.94 16.51
CA ILE A 349 22.46 -11.33 16.07
C ILE A 349 23.73 -11.88 15.40
N ARG A 350 24.58 -11.02 14.85
CA ARG A 350 25.86 -11.40 14.22
C ARG A 350 26.98 -11.62 15.25
N THR A 351 26.99 -10.82 16.32
CA THR A 351 28.15 -10.75 17.25
C THR A 351 27.88 -11.40 18.60
N VAL A 352 26.60 -11.47 19.01
CA VAL A 352 26.19 -12.06 20.29
C VAL A 352 25.47 -13.37 20.00
N PRO A 353 25.96 -14.52 20.49
CA PRO A 353 25.25 -15.78 20.35
C PRO A 353 23.83 -15.70 20.91
N VAL A 354 22.84 -16.21 20.19
CA VAL A 354 21.49 -16.32 20.71
C VAL A 354 21.43 -17.38 21.81
N THR A 355 20.47 -17.26 22.72
CA THR A 355 20.28 -18.30 23.75
C THR A 355 19.66 -19.55 23.15
N GLU A 356 19.98 -20.71 23.71
CA GLU A 356 19.33 -22.00 23.33
C GLU A 356 17.80 -21.89 23.46
N GLU A 357 17.31 -21.26 24.54
CA GLU A 357 15.88 -21.05 24.75
C GLU A 357 15.23 -20.30 23.58
N ARG A 358 15.87 -19.24 23.08
CA ARG A 358 15.36 -18.45 21.95
C ARG A 358 15.35 -19.24 20.66
N LEU A 359 16.37 -20.07 20.42
CA LEU A 359 16.42 -20.97 19.30
C LEU A 359 15.31 -22.03 19.37
N GLU A 360 15.11 -22.64 20.52
CA GLU A 360 14.08 -23.66 20.74
C GLU A 360 12.64 -23.09 20.59
N VAL A 361 12.40 -21.88 21.06
CA VAL A 361 11.12 -21.17 20.81
C VAL A 361 10.89 -20.95 19.32
N SER A 362 11.92 -20.57 18.55
CA SER A 362 11.82 -20.41 17.11
C SER A 362 11.54 -21.72 16.39
N LYS A 363 12.25 -22.81 16.74
CA LYS A 363 12.01 -24.15 16.22
C LYS A 363 10.59 -24.64 16.52
N ALA A 364 10.11 -24.43 17.74
CA ALA A 364 8.75 -24.80 18.15
C ALA A 364 7.69 -24.02 17.36
N SER A 365 7.89 -22.73 17.11
CA SER A 365 7.01 -21.89 16.31
C SER A 365 6.91 -22.41 14.86
N TYR A 366 8.05 -22.68 14.23
CA TYR A 366 8.10 -23.26 12.87
C TYR A 366 7.46 -24.64 12.80
N THR A 367 7.75 -25.52 13.76
CA THR A 367 7.15 -26.85 13.87
C THR A 367 5.63 -26.77 13.96
N GLY A 368 5.11 -25.92 14.85
CA GLY A 368 3.68 -25.72 15.02
C GLY A 368 3.01 -25.17 13.76
N ASN A 369 3.64 -24.21 13.08
CA ASN A 369 3.14 -23.65 11.84
C ASN A 369 3.14 -24.69 10.71
N PHE A 370 4.21 -25.47 10.58
CA PHE A 370 4.34 -26.52 9.58
C PHE A 370 3.27 -27.62 9.76
N VAL A 371 3.09 -28.11 10.98
CA VAL A 371 2.09 -29.15 11.29
C VAL A 371 0.67 -28.65 11.00
N ARG A 372 0.32 -27.46 11.46
CA ARG A 372 -1.00 -26.85 11.17
C ARG A 372 -1.22 -26.62 9.67
N ALA A 373 -0.19 -26.27 8.93
CA ALA A 373 -0.30 -26.07 7.49
C ALA A 373 -0.68 -27.35 6.76
N LEU A 374 -0.18 -28.51 7.20
CA LEU A 374 -0.47 -29.82 6.61
C LEU A 374 -1.92 -30.29 6.77
N GLU A 375 -2.69 -29.70 7.70
CA GLU A 375 -4.13 -29.95 7.81
C GLU A 375 -4.90 -29.51 6.55
N ARG A 376 -4.30 -28.60 5.77
CA ARG A 376 -4.89 -28.09 4.53
C ARG A 376 -4.40 -28.91 3.33
N PRO A 377 -5.25 -29.59 2.59
CA PRO A 377 -4.86 -30.36 1.40
C PRO A 377 -4.16 -29.50 0.33
N SER A 378 -4.49 -28.20 0.24
CA SER A 378 -3.82 -27.26 -0.64
C SER A 378 -2.34 -27.05 -0.30
N THR A 379 -1.94 -27.20 0.96
CA THR A 379 -0.53 -27.11 1.37
C THR A 379 0.30 -28.24 0.80
N ILE A 380 -0.25 -29.46 0.79
CA ILE A 380 0.41 -30.64 0.21
C ILE A 380 0.68 -30.40 -1.28
N ALA A 381 -0.31 -29.88 -1.98
CA ALA A 381 -0.17 -29.55 -3.40
C ALA A 381 0.87 -28.43 -3.64
N GLN A 382 0.88 -27.39 -2.80
CA GLN A 382 1.88 -26.32 -2.87
C GLN A 382 3.30 -26.82 -2.58
N TYR A 383 3.46 -27.76 -1.65
CA TYR A 383 4.77 -28.35 -1.36
C TYR A 383 5.28 -29.16 -2.56
N ALA A 384 4.42 -29.98 -3.17
CA ALA A 384 4.78 -30.71 -4.37
C ALA A 384 5.12 -29.77 -5.53
N LEU A 385 4.36 -28.69 -5.71
CA LEU A 385 4.65 -27.66 -6.71
C LEU A 385 6.01 -27.00 -6.46
N ARG A 386 6.33 -26.66 -5.21
CA ARG A 386 7.64 -26.11 -4.85
C ARG A 386 8.79 -27.08 -5.06
N VAL A 387 8.60 -28.37 -4.80
CA VAL A 387 9.60 -29.38 -5.10
C VAL A 387 9.97 -29.35 -6.58
N GLU A 388 8.98 -29.25 -7.48
CA GLU A 388 9.21 -29.16 -8.92
C GLU A 388 9.79 -27.81 -9.34
N THR A 389 9.19 -26.70 -8.91
CA THR A 389 9.57 -25.35 -9.37
C THR A 389 10.88 -24.84 -8.78
N GLN A 390 11.31 -25.35 -7.60
CA GLN A 390 12.55 -24.96 -6.93
C GLN A 390 13.64 -26.05 -7.04
N ASP A 391 13.42 -27.10 -7.83
CA ASP A 391 14.36 -28.23 -8.03
C ASP A 391 14.83 -28.83 -6.69
N LEU A 392 13.87 -29.08 -5.77
CA LEU A 392 14.16 -29.61 -4.44
C LEU A 392 14.24 -31.16 -4.46
N ASP A 393 14.92 -31.70 -3.45
CA ASP A 393 14.85 -33.13 -3.18
C ASP A 393 13.39 -33.54 -3.01
N PRO A 394 12.94 -34.65 -3.62
CA PRO A 394 11.56 -35.19 -3.49
C PRO A 394 11.11 -35.39 -2.04
N ASP A 395 12.04 -35.64 -1.12
CA ASP A 395 11.78 -35.85 0.30
C ASP A 395 12.09 -34.59 1.16
N PHE A 396 12.25 -33.42 0.52
CA PHE A 396 12.55 -32.15 1.21
C PHE A 396 11.60 -31.88 2.37
N TYR A 397 10.29 -31.96 2.13
CA TYR A 397 9.28 -31.69 3.15
C TYR A 397 9.10 -32.86 4.14
N VAL A 398 9.44 -34.08 3.78
CA VAL A 398 9.49 -35.23 4.70
C VAL A 398 10.60 -35.02 5.74
N ASN A 399 11.74 -34.51 5.30
CA ASN A 399 12.90 -34.22 6.15
C ASN A 399 12.89 -32.81 6.79
N TYR A 400 11.87 -31.99 6.52
CA TYR A 400 11.82 -30.58 6.90
C TYR A 400 12.04 -30.38 8.40
N LEU A 401 11.24 -31.03 9.24
CA LEU A 401 11.33 -30.87 10.70
C LEU A 401 12.62 -31.45 11.27
N LYS A 402 13.14 -32.53 10.68
CA LYS A 402 14.42 -33.10 11.09
C LYS A 402 15.55 -32.07 10.87
N LYS A 403 15.67 -31.53 9.65
CA LYS A 403 16.68 -30.52 9.32
C LYS A 403 16.54 -29.25 10.13
N LEU A 404 15.30 -28.81 10.41
CA LEU A 404 15.02 -27.64 11.25
C LEU A 404 15.53 -27.84 12.68
N ASN A 405 15.33 -29.05 13.26
CA ASN A 405 15.73 -29.36 14.63
C ASN A 405 17.24 -29.59 14.79
N GLU A 406 17.94 -29.91 13.72
CA GLU A 406 19.41 -30.08 13.70
C GLU A 406 20.18 -28.75 13.77
N VAL A 407 19.52 -27.61 13.57
CA VAL A 407 20.17 -26.27 13.59
C VAL A 407 20.64 -25.94 15.00
N THR A 408 21.88 -25.44 15.11
CA THR A 408 22.53 -25.06 16.38
C THR A 408 22.64 -23.54 16.54
N VAL A 409 23.02 -23.07 17.73
CA VAL A 409 23.29 -21.64 18.00
C VAL A 409 24.46 -21.14 17.14
N GLU A 410 25.48 -21.98 16.93
CA GLU A 410 26.63 -21.65 16.08
C GLU A 410 26.22 -21.47 14.63
N ASP A 411 25.28 -22.29 14.14
CA ASP A 411 24.71 -22.12 12.80
C ASP A 411 23.99 -20.78 12.66
N ILE A 412 23.20 -20.39 13.65
CA ILE A 412 22.52 -19.08 13.65
C ILE A 412 23.53 -17.94 13.52
N GLN A 413 24.59 -17.95 14.32
CA GLN A 413 25.60 -16.90 14.28
C GLN A 413 26.38 -16.92 12.96
N ARG A 414 26.73 -18.10 12.46
CA ARG A 414 27.41 -18.27 11.17
C ARG A 414 26.59 -17.68 10.01
N VAL A 415 25.32 -18.04 9.91
CA VAL A 415 24.46 -17.53 8.83
C VAL A 415 24.09 -16.08 9.01
N ALA A 416 23.94 -15.59 10.24
CA ALA A 416 23.73 -14.18 10.50
C ALA A 416 24.90 -13.33 9.95
N ASN A 417 26.14 -13.77 10.19
CA ASN A 417 27.32 -13.08 9.63
C ASN A 417 27.39 -13.14 8.09
N LYS A 418 26.89 -14.20 7.47
CA LYS A 418 26.93 -14.38 6.02
C LYS A 418 25.83 -13.61 5.29
N TYR A 419 24.60 -13.58 5.82
CA TYR A 419 23.42 -13.13 5.10
C TYR A 419 22.85 -11.80 5.59
N PHE A 420 23.04 -11.40 6.85
CA PHE A 420 22.62 -10.10 7.37
C PHE A 420 23.85 -9.17 7.37
N LYS A 421 24.00 -8.45 6.27
CA LYS A 421 25.19 -7.60 6.09
C LYS A 421 25.10 -6.36 6.97
N GLU A 422 26.26 -5.75 7.24
CA GLU A 422 26.37 -4.51 8.03
C GLU A 422 27.10 -3.41 7.25
N ASP A 423 28.11 -3.80 6.45
CA ASP A 423 29.03 -2.86 5.82
C ASP A 423 28.50 -2.29 4.49
N ASN A 424 27.49 -2.88 3.90
CA ASN A 424 26.94 -2.51 2.60
C ASN A 424 25.41 -2.62 2.56
N LEU A 425 24.77 -2.11 3.61
CA LEU A 425 23.33 -1.98 3.70
C LEU A 425 22.80 -0.81 2.87
N ARG A 426 21.69 -1.03 2.21
CA ARG A 426 20.87 0.00 1.62
C ARG A 426 19.76 0.35 2.62
N ILE A 427 19.80 1.53 3.21
CA ILE A 427 18.78 2.03 4.11
C ILE A 427 17.90 2.97 3.29
N VAL A 428 16.66 2.58 3.02
CA VAL A 428 15.70 3.43 2.32
C VAL A 428 14.75 4.04 3.34
N VAL A 429 14.68 5.36 3.37
CA VAL A 429 13.79 6.11 4.25
C VAL A 429 12.91 7.00 3.39
N THR A 430 11.59 6.84 3.53
CA THR A 430 10.59 7.68 2.87
C THR A 430 9.80 8.40 3.95
N GLY A 431 9.82 9.73 3.98
CA GLY A 431 9.20 10.50 5.06
C GLY A 431 9.26 11.99 4.83
N LYS A 432 8.82 12.78 5.81
CA LYS A 432 8.81 14.24 5.74
C LYS A 432 10.21 14.80 6.02
N GLY A 433 10.89 15.19 4.96
CA GLY A 433 12.30 15.58 5.04
C GLY A 433 12.58 16.75 5.95
N SER A 434 11.68 17.73 6.03
CA SER A 434 11.81 18.88 6.97
C SER A 434 11.85 18.46 8.44
N GLU A 435 11.38 17.24 8.78
CA GLU A 435 11.38 16.71 10.15
C GLU A 435 12.47 15.65 10.38
N VAL A 436 12.90 14.92 9.35
CA VAL A 436 13.73 13.72 9.53
C VAL A 436 15.15 13.85 8.99
N LEU A 437 15.39 14.74 8.00
CA LEU A 437 16.65 14.71 7.26
C LEU A 437 17.88 15.04 8.11
N GLU A 438 17.79 16.04 8.99
CA GLU A 438 18.91 16.43 9.87
C GLU A 438 19.29 15.28 10.84
N GLY A 439 18.27 14.58 11.39
CA GLY A 439 18.52 13.39 12.21
C GLY A 439 19.20 12.28 11.41
N LEU A 440 18.75 12.02 10.18
CA LEU A 440 19.35 11.01 9.32
C LEU A 440 20.81 11.31 8.95
N LYS A 441 21.16 12.58 8.68
CA LYS A 441 22.53 13.02 8.41
C LYS A 441 23.47 12.85 9.62
N SER A 442 22.92 12.84 10.83
CA SER A 442 23.67 12.66 12.07
C SER A 442 24.04 11.20 12.35
N ILE A 443 23.45 10.23 11.64
CA ILE A 443 23.72 8.81 11.84
C ILE A 443 25.16 8.49 11.41
N THR A 444 25.92 7.85 12.29
CA THR A 444 27.31 7.51 12.05
C THR A 444 27.53 5.98 11.99
N THR A 445 28.58 5.60 11.30
CA THR A 445 29.17 4.27 11.39
C THR A 445 29.83 4.06 12.77
N LEU A 446 30.28 2.83 13.06
CA LEU A 446 30.98 2.51 14.33
C LEU A 446 32.26 3.30 14.55
N ASP A 447 32.93 3.66 13.49
CA ASP A 447 34.17 4.47 13.53
C ASP A 447 33.89 5.97 13.55
N GLY A 448 32.63 6.37 13.76
CA GLY A 448 32.18 7.74 13.96
C GLY A 448 32.06 8.58 12.68
N LYS A 449 32.09 7.96 11.50
CA LYS A 449 31.90 8.68 10.23
C LYS A 449 30.41 8.77 9.89
N PRO A 450 29.91 9.93 9.45
CA PRO A 450 28.52 10.06 8.98
C PRO A 450 28.22 9.06 7.86
N LEU A 451 27.02 8.47 7.87
CA LEU A 451 26.54 7.67 6.75
C LEU A 451 26.23 8.60 5.56
N PRO A 452 26.70 8.25 4.36
CA PRO A 452 26.32 9.00 3.16
C PRO A 452 24.79 8.97 2.94
N VAL A 453 24.21 10.13 2.67
CA VAL A 453 22.79 10.27 2.32
C VAL A 453 22.69 10.59 0.82
N LYS A 454 21.87 9.83 0.11
CA LYS A 454 21.52 10.05 -1.29
C LYS A 454 20.02 10.34 -1.39
N TYR A 455 19.65 11.22 -2.29
CA TYR A 455 18.28 11.72 -2.41
C TYR A 455 17.63 11.20 -3.68
N TYR A 456 16.37 10.80 -3.56
CA TYR A 456 15.61 10.21 -4.66
C TYR A 456 14.20 10.79 -4.71
N ASP A 457 13.67 10.90 -5.92
CA ASP A 457 12.26 11.16 -6.10
C ASP A 457 11.40 9.87 -5.93
N ARG A 458 10.08 10.02 -6.01
CA ARG A 458 9.12 8.91 -5.90
C ARG A 458 9.25 7.86 -7.02
N PHE A 459 10.03 8.13 -8.06
CA PHE A 459 10.32 7.23 -9.18
C PHE A 459 11.75 6.68 -9.13
N ALA A 460 12.41 6.75 -7.97
CA ALA A 460 13.78 6.31 -7.76
C ALA A 460 14.79 6.94 -8.75
N ASN A 461 14.57 8.20 -9.15
CA ASN A 461 15.60 9.00 -9.80
C ASN A 461 16.41 9.70 -8.73
N GLU A 462 17.75 9.71 -8.88
CA GLU A 462 18.62 10.48 -7.99
C GLU A 462 18.37 11.98 -8.24
N VAL A 463 18.18 12.73 -7.16
CA VAL A 463 17.90 14.17 -7.17
C VAL A 463 18.85 14.90 -6.24
N GLU A 464 18.90 16.21 -6.34
CA GLU A 464 19.64 17.06 -5.40
C GLU A 464 19.04 17.01 -4.00
N GLU A 465 19.81 17.41 -3.00
CA GLU A 465 19.36 17.51 -1.61
C GLU A 465 18.18 18.47 -1.50
N PRO A 466 17.04 18.03 -0.94
CA PRO A 466 15.91 18.92 -0.74
C PRO A 466 16.25 20.01 0.30
N THR A 467 15.89 21.23 -0.01
CA THR A 467 16.04 22.36 0.90
C THR A 467 14.70 22.72 1.50
N TYR A 468 14.68 22.98 2.80
CA TYR A 468 13.47 23.32 3.57
C TYR A 468 13.50 24.73 4.11
N GLU A 469 14.61 25.43 3.95
CA GLU A 469 14.71 26.84 4.27
C GLU A 469 14.18 27.69 3.12
N ILE A 470 13.17 28.48 3.38
CA ILE A 470 12.62 29.43 2.44
C ILE A 470 13.10 30.79 2.87
N GLU A 471 13.96 31.42 2.07
CA GLU A 471 14.38 32.81 2.29
C GLU A 471 13.19 33.74 2.13
N ILE A 472 12.91 34.52 3.17
CA ILE A 472 11.92 35.58 3.14
C ILE A 472 12.67 36.91 3.08
N ASP A 473 12.42 37.70 2.04
CA ASP A 473 12.95 39.05 1.98
C ASP A 473 12.52 39.86 3.23
N ALA A 474 13.47 40.46 3.92
CA ALA A 474 13.22 41.20 5.14
C ALA A 474 12.22 42.40 4.98
N ASN A 475 11.95 42.80 3.75
CA ASN A 475 10.98 43.84 3.44
C ASN A 475 9.55 43.34 3.24
N ILE A 476 9.34 42.01 3.18
CA ILE A 476 8.00 41.44 3.01
C ILE A 476 7.24 41.48 4.33
N THR A 477 6.05 42.06 4.27
CA THR A 477 5.12 42.17 5.41
C THR A 477 3.84 41.41 5.14
N ALA A 478 3.06 41.11 6.19
CA ALA A 478 1.74 40.50 6.05
C ALA A 478 0.84 41.31 5.10
N GLU A 479 0.89 42.61 5.20
CA GLU A 479 0.11 43.53 4.33
C GLU A 479 0.52 43.39 2.87
N ASN A 480 1.84 43.28 2.57
CA ASN A 480 2.30 43.07 1.19
C ASN A 480 1.75 41.74 0.62
N VAL A 481 1.85 40.67 1.37
CA VAL A 481 1.39 39.33 0.93
C VAL A 481 -0.13 39.34 0.67
N ILE A 482 -0.90 39.86 1.62
CA ILE A 482 -2.37 39.96 1.48
C ILE A 482 -2.75 40.87 0.29
N ASN A 483 -2.10 42.03 0.10
CA ASN A 483 -2.37 42.89 -1.03
C ASN A 483 -2.02 42.21 -2.37
N THR A 484 -0.92 41.47 -2.43
CA THR A 484 -0.57 40.66 -3.63
C THR A 484 -1.66 39.68 -3.97
N TYR A 485 -2.20 38.95 -2.98
CA TYR A 485 -3.33 38.08 -3.17
C TYR A 485 -4.59 38.78 -3.67
N ILE A 486 -4.95 39.89 -3.01
CA ILE A 486 -6.11 40.74 -3.39
C ILE A 486 -6.00 41.19 -4.84
N GLU A 487 -4.83 41.63 -5.28
CA GLU A 487 -4.58 42.03 -6.67
C GLU A 487 -4.65 40.82 -7.61
N ALA A 488 -4.07 39.68 -7.23
CA ALA A 488 -4.08 38.46 -8.04
C ALA A 488 -5.49 37.93 -8.30
N ILE A 489 -6.43 38.12 -7.37
CA ILE A 489 -7.81 37.61 -7.51
C ILE A 489 -8.79 38.64 -8.09
N GLY A 490 -8.38 39.87 -8.43
CA GLY A 490 -9.26 40.81 -9.15
C GLY A 490 -9.20 42.27 -8.66
N GLY A 491 -8.43 42.54 -7.62
CA GLY A 491 -8.20 43.86 -7.08
C GLY A 491 -9.24 44.34 -6.07
N LYS A 492 -8.77 45.20 -5.14
CA LYS A 492 -9.55 45.65 -3.97
C LYS A 492 -10.91 46.25 -4.33
N ASP A 493 -10.95 47.09 -5.35
CA ASP A 493 -12.18 47.79 -5.74
C ASP A 493 -13.30 46.84 -6.18
N LYS A 494 -12.97 45.76 -6.88
CA LYS A 494 -13.95 44.75 -7.27
C LYS A 494 -14.42 43.93 -6.07
N LEU A 495 -13.47 43.45 -5.26
CA LEU A 495 -13.78 42.59 -4.13
C LEU A 495 -14.64 43.27 -3.08
N GLN A 496 -14.44 44.59 -2.84
CA GLN A 496 -15.28 45.38 -1.93
C GLN A 496 -16.73 45.59 -2.39
N ASN A 497 -17.01 45.40 -3.69
CA ASN A 497 -18.36 45.45 -4.27
C ASN A 497 -19.11 44.13 -4.20
N VAL A 498 -18.47 43.07 -3.78
CA VAL A 498 -19.12 41.76 -3.59
C VAL A 498 -19.86 41.74 -2.26
N LYS A 499 -21.16 41.60 -2.30
CA LYS A 499 -22.04 41.50 -1.13
C LYS A 499 -22.26 40.10 -0.65
N ASN A 500 -22.35 39.15 -1.60
CA ASN A 500 -22.47 37.72 -1.30
C ASN A 500 -21.82 36.87 -2.38
N ILE A 501 -21.42 35.68 -2.00
CA ILE A 501 -20.99 34.62 -2.90
C ILE A 501 -21.71 33.33 -2.52
N THR A 502 -22.34 32.71 -3.52
CA THR A 502 -22.83 31.34 -3.41
C THR A 502 -22.00 30.43 -4.30
N SER A 503 -21.48 29.36 -3.76
CA SER A 503 -20.78 28.30 -4.51
C SER A 503 -21.59 27.00 -4.48
N GLU A 504 -21.62 26.29 -5.59
CA GLU A 504 -22.12 24.92 -5.68
C GLU A 504 -20.97 24.02 -6.08
N ALA A 505 -20.75 22.94 -5.31
CA ALA A 505 -19.66 22.01 -5.51
C ALA A 505 -20.15 20.56 -5.47
N SER A 506 -19.53 19.71 -6.30
CA SER A 506 -19.73 18.27 -6.28
C SER A 506 -18.55 17.61 -5.57
N MET A 507 -18.85 16.58 -4.77
CA MET A 507 -17.85 15.75 -4.09
C MET A 507 -18.29 14.30 -4.03
N THR A 508 -17.35 13.40 -3.83
CA THR A 508 -17.65 11.99 -3.60
C THR A 508 -17.09 11.55 -2.26
N MET A 509 -17.92 11.02 -1.39
CA MET A 509 -17.49 10.47 -0.10
C MET A 509 -17.89 9.00 -0.01
N GLN A 510 -16.90 8.11 0.16
CA GLN A 510 -17.10 6.65 0.21
C GLN A 510 -17.91 6.10 -0.99
N GLY A 511 -17.68 6.65 -2.17
CA GLY A 511 -18.37 6.26 -3.41
C GLY A 511 -19.78 6.83 -3.59
N MET A 512 -20.24 7.67 -2.65
CA MET A 512 -21.55 8.34 -2.75
C MET A 512 -21.38 9.77 -3.25
N PRO A 513 -22.09 10.19 -4.31
CA PRO A 513 -22.06 11.56 -4.78
C PRO A 513 -22.82 12.49 -3.83
N LEU A 514 -22.19 13.60 -3.47
CA LEU A 514 -22.75 14.65 -2.65
C LEU A 514 -22.67 15.98 -3.40
N THR A 515 -23.62 16.86 -3.15
CA THR A 515 -23.59 18.25 -3.61
C THR A 515 -23.49 19.16 -2.39
N MET A 516 -22.62 20.13 -2.44
CA MET A 516 -22.39 21.11 -1.37
C MET A 516 -22.74 22.50 -1.91
N LYS A 517 -23.64 23.21 -1.24
CA LYS A 517 -23.96 24.60 -1.53
C LYS A 517 -23.56 25.46 -0.34
N THR A 518 -22.72 26.49 -0.59
CA THR A 518 -22.22 27.41 0.44
C THR A 518 -22.54 28.83 0.04
N THR A 519 -23.19 29.60 0.94
CA THR A 519 -23.45 31.01 0.75
C THR A 519 -22.83 31.82 1.89
N VAL A 520 -22.08 32.87 1.56
CA VAL A 520 -21.50 33.82 2.52
C VAL A 520 -21.85 35.26 2.14
N THR A 521 -22.04 36.11 3.13
CA THR A 521 -22.41 37.54 2.91
C THR A 521 -21.44 38.47 3.63
N THR A 522 -21.44 39.76 3.22
CA THR A 522 -20.71 40.82 3.95
C THR A 522 -21.25 41.09 5.35
N ASP A 523 -22.49 40.69 5.63
CA ASP A 523 -23.11 40.80 6.96
C ASP A 523 -22.76 39.56 7.84
N ARG A 524 -21.75 38.79 7.41
CA ARG A 524 -21.23 37.60 8.11
C ARG A 524 -22.28 36.50 8.28
N GLN A 525 -23.26 36.47 7.39
CA GLN A 525 -24.21 35.35 7.33
C GLN A 525 -23.60 34.17 6.55
N TYR A 526 -23.87 32.98 7.01
CA TYR A 526 -23.31 31.75 6.43
C TYR A 526 -24.38 30.67 6.34
N LEU A 527 -24.45 30.04 5.18
CA LEU A 527 -25.23 28.83 4.94
C LEU A 527 -24.36 27.79 4.27
N LEU A 528 -24.38 26.57 4.81
CA LEU A 528 -23.85 25.38 4.16
C LEU A 528 -24.96 24.35 4.09
N GLU A 529 -25.23 23.82 2.90
CA GLU A 529 -26.12 22.68 2.67
C GLU A 529 -25.36 21.58 1.96
N VAL A 530 -25.37 20.38 2.55
CA VAL A 530 -24.86 19.17 1.92
C VAL A 530 -26.04 18.28 1.57
N SER A 531 -26.15 17.93 0.30
CA SER A 531 -27.23 17.11 -0.25
C SER A 531 -26.72 15.80 -0.80
N MET A 532 -27.50 14.74 -0.62
CA MET A 532 -27.30 13.42 -1.21
C MET A 532 -28.55 13.04 -1.99
N SER A 533 -28.41 12.77 -3.30
CA SER A 533 -29.53 12.45 -4.18
C SER A 533 -30.66 13.47 -4.11
N GLY A 534 -30.34 14.75 -3.97
CA GLY A 534 -31.31 15.86 -3.90
C GLY A 534 -31.95 16.09 -2.52
N MET A 535 -31.60 15.31 -1.50
CA MET A 535 -32.07 15.51 -0.12
C MET A 535 -30.97 16.13 0.73
N VAL A 536 -31.29 17.21 1.46
CA VAL A 536 -30.33 17.84 2.40
C VAL A 536 -30.10 16.90 3.59
N VAL A 537 -28.86 16.43 3.74
CA VAL A 537 -28.43 15.51 4.82
C VAL A 537 -27.73 16.24 5.94
N GLN A 538 -27.14 17.40 5.65
CA GLN A 538 -26.51 18.28 6.63
C GLN A 538 -26.76 19.74 6.24
N LYS A 539 -27.02 20.58 7.24
CA LYS A 539 -27.18 22.03 7.07
C LYS A 539 -26.49 22.75 8.23
N GLN A 540 -25.80 23.84 7.92
CA GLN A 540 -25.29 24.81 8.90
C GLN A 540 -25.81 26.19 8.52
N VAL A 541 -26.37 26.89 9.49
CA VAL A 541 -26.91 28.24 9.31
C VAL A 541 -26.35 29.16 10.36
N PHE A 542 -25.94 30.36 9.96
CA PHE A 542 -25.49 31.41 10.85
C PHE A 542 -26.00 32.75 10.37
N ASP A 543 -26.71 33.48 11.21
CA ASP A 543 -27.37 34.79 10.89
C ASP A 543 -26.47 36.00 11.02
N GLY A 544 -25.20 35.80 11.42
CA GLY A 544 -24.23 36.86 11.77
C GLY A 544 -23.99 37.00 13.27
N GLU A 545 -24.87 36.47 14.11
CA GLU A 545 -24.75 36.48 15.58
C GLU A 545 -24.91 35.08 16.20
N LYS A 546 -25.90 34.32 15.72
CA LYS A 546 -26.27 33.00 16.20
C LYS A 546 -26.42 32.02 15.04
N GLY A 547 -26.35 30.74 15.35
CA GLY A 547 -26.54 29.75 14.32
C GLY A 547 -26.74 28.34 14.88
N TYR A 548 -26.92 27.42 13.95
CA TYR A 548 -27.09 26.01 14.27
C TYR A 548 -26.53 25.10 13.18
N GLN A 549 -26.28 23.88 13.53
CA GLN A 549 -26.09 22.81 12.59
C GLN A 549 -27.21 21.77 12.71
N SER A 550 -27.59 21.18 11.59
CA SER A 550 -28.51 20.04 11.59
C SER A 550 -27.93 18.92 10.74
N ALA A 551 -28.03 17.71 11.27
CA ALA A 551 -27.67 16.49 10.55
C ALA A 551 -28.66 15.37 10.90
N GLN A 552 -29.12 14.63 9.91
CA GLN A 552 -30.07 13.52 10.07
C GLN A 552 -31.32 13.91 10.89
N GLY A 553 -31.79 15.14 10.74
CA GLY A 553 -32.98 15.66 11.41
C GLY A 553 -32.77 16.13 12.85
N GLN A 554 -31.55 16.07 13.38
CA GLN A 554 -31.21 16.63 14.69
C GLN A 554 -30.61 18.03 14.51
N ARG A 555 -31.13 19.02 15.24
CA ARG A 555 -30.62 20.39 15.30
C ARG A 555 -29.82 20.59 16.57
N LEU A 556 -28.65 21.20 16.43
CA LEU A 556 -27.75 21.61 17.51
C LEU A 556 -27.42 23.08 17.30
N ASP A 557 -27.79 23.94 18.26
CA ASP A 557 -27.43 25.34 18.21
C ASP A 557 -25.94 25.52 18.55
N PHE A 558 -25.29 26.49 17.93
CA PHE A 558 -23.89 26.80 18.17
C PHE A 558 -23.71 27.42 19.57
N ASP A 559 -22.65 27.00 20.24
CA ASP A 559 -22.17 27.68 21.43
C ASP A 559 -21.46 28.99 21.07
N GLU A 560 -21.08 29.77 22.10
CA GLU A 560 -20.42 31.09 21.91
C GLU A 560 -19.08 30.96 21.15
N GLU A 561 -18.32 29.87 21.37
CA GLU A 561 -17.03 29.67 20.70
C GLU A 561 -17.21 29.31 19.23
N GLN A 562 -18.15 28.43 18.92
CA GLN A 562 -18.50 28.04 17.56
C GLN A 562 -19.06 29.23 16.76
N ALA A 563 -19.96 30.00 17.36
CA ALA A 563 -20.51 31.21 16.74
C ALA A 563 -19.41 32.25 16.46
N ALA A 564 -18.47 32.47 17.38
CA ALA A 564 -17.37 33.37 17.20
C ALA A 564 -16.40 32.91 16.09
N ALA A 565 -16.14 31.60 16.00
CA ALA A 565 -15.29 31.04 14.95
C ALA A 565 -15.89 31.21 13.55
N ILE A 566 -17.19 30.92 13.39
CA ILE A 566 -17.89 31.12 12.11
C ILE A 566 -17.93 32.61 11.75
N LYS A 567 -18.24 33.48 12.70
CA LYS A 567 -18.27 34.95 12.50
C LYS A 567 -16.96 35.48 11.96
N GLN A 568 -15.83 34.89 12.34
CA GLN A 568 -14.49 35.32 11.88
C GLN A 568 -14.24 34.97 10.40
N THR A 569 -14.79 33.87 9.92
CA THR A 569 -14.51 33.32 8.58
C THR A 569 -15.66 33.52 7.59
N ALA A 570 -16.87 33.80 8.04
CA ALA A 570 -18.07 33.99 7.22
C ALA A 570 -18.10 35.35 6.47
N LEU A 571 -17.14 35.52 5.59
CA LEU A 571 -17.02 36.69 4.70
C LEU A 571 -16.66 36.20 3.29
N PRO A 572 -17.12 36.92 2.24
CA PRO A 572 -16.67 36.61 0.86
C PRO A 572 -15.13 36.66 0.71
N PHE A 573 -14.50 37.66 1.31
CA PHE A 573 -13.05 37.87 1.30
C PHE A 573 -12.55 38.35 2.68
N PRO A 574 -12.30 37.44 3.62
CA PRO A 574 -11.87 37.77 4.97
C PRO A 574 -10.54 38.54 5.01
N GLU A 575 -9.71 38.40 3.98
CA GLU A 575 -8.44 39.13 3.83
C GLU A 575 -8.60 40.65 3.77
N LEU A 576 -9.72 41.15 3.28
CA LEU A 576 -10.01 42.60 3.23
C LEU A 576 -10.10 43.25 4.63
N GLU A 577 -10.42 42.44 5.65
CA GLU A 577 -10.58 42.88 7.04
C GLU A 577 -9.44 42.43 7.97
N ALA A 578 -8.42 41.76 7.46
CA ALA A 578 -7.36 41.11 8.24
C ALA A 578 -6.29 42.12 8.79
N LYS A 579 -6.71 43.16 9.51
CA LYS A 579 -5.83 44.25 10.02
C LYS A 579 -4.77 43.77 11.02
N ASN A 580 -4.99 42.66 11.72
CA ASN A 580 -4.10 42.13 12.75
C ASN A 580 -3.34 40.88 12.27
N ALA A 581 -3.38 40.57 11.00
CA ALA A 581 -2.65 39.46 10.45
C ALA A 581 -1.14 39.68 10.50
N THR A 582 -0.38 38.63 10.78
CA THR A 582 1.08 38.69 10.88
C THR A 582 1.72 37.64 9.98
N LEU A 583 2.84 38.02 9.35
CA LEU A 583 3.69 37.06 8.63
C LEU A 583 4.49 36.25 9.66
N VAL A 584 4.22 34.98 9.75
CA VAL A 584 4.86 34.09 10.73
C VAL A 584 5.95 33.21 10.14
N GLY A 585 6.10 33.20 8.81
CA GLY A 585 7.13 32.42 8.13
C GLY A 585 6.79 32.16 6.69
N ALA A 586 7.44 31.14 6.16
CA ALA A 586 7.10 30.49 4.89
C ALA A 586 7.21 28.98 5.04
N GLU A 587 6.33 28.24 4.37
CA GLU A 587 6.31 26.78 4.35
C GLU A 587 6.16 26.30 2.90
N PHE A 588 6.66 25.08 2.60
CA PHE A 588 6.38 24.45 1.31
C PHE A 588 4.97 23.84 1.31
N VAL A 589 4.15 24.23 0.34
CA VAL A 589 2.83 23.63 0.08
C VAL A 589 2.89 22.93 -1.27
N ASN A 590 2.71 21.62 -1.29
CA ASN A 590 2.83 20.79 -2.51
C ASN A 590 4.14 21.03 -3.28
N GLY A 591 5.26 21.22 -2.54
CA GLY A 591 6.59 21.43 -3.12
C GLY A 591 6.88 22.85 -3.64
N LYS A 592 5.96 23.82 -3.45
CA LYS A 592 6.14 25.24 -3.79
C LYS A 592 6.22 26.09 -2.53
N PRO A 593 7.09 27.11 -2.49
CA PRO A 593 7.21 28.01 -1.33
C PRO A 593 5.97 28.90 -1.20
N ALA A 594 5.43 28.99 0.01
CA ALA A 594 4.27 29.81 0.33
C ALA A 594 4.52 30.65 1.58
N TYR A 595 4.15 31.92 1.57
CA TYR A 595 4.14 32.77 2.76
C TYR A 595 3.04 32.34 3.71
N VAL A 596 3.31 32.32 5.00
CA VAL A 596 2.36 31.93 6.04
C VAL A 596 1.90 33.16 6.81
N ILE A 597 0.63 33.46 6.69
CA ILE A 597 -0.03 34.59 7.38
C ILE A 597 -0.93 34.04 8.49
N GLN A 598 -0.67 34.45 9.73
CA GLN A 598 -1.50 34.11 10.89
C GLN A 598 -2.57 35.19 11.08
N ASN A 599 -3.84 34.75 11.14
CA ASN A 599 -4.99 35.60 11.49
C ASN A 599 -5.86 34.87 12.53
N GLY A 600 -5.68 35.19 13.80
CA GLY A 600 -6.33 34.46 14.89
C GLY A 600 -5.92 32.99 14.95
N LYS A 601 -6.89 32.09 14.92
CA LYS A 601 -6.66 30.63 14.90
C LYS A 601 -6.44 30.08 13.49
N THR A 602 -6.51 30.92 12.45
CA THR A 602 -6.36 30.53 11.05
C THR A 602 -4.99 30.93 10.51
N LYS A 603 -4.35 30.04 9.76
CA LYS A 603 -3.17 30.31 8.95
C LYS A 603 -3.55 30.26 7.49
N TRP A 604 -3.20 31.30 6.74
CA TRP A 604 -3.33 31.35 5.29
C TRP A 604 -1.97 31.19 4.63
N PHE A 605 -1.90 30.41 3.58
CA PHE A 605 -0.68 30.11 2.85
C PHE A 605 -0.81 30.64 1.43
N TYR A 606 0.07 31.56 1.04
CA TYR A 606 0.06 32.20 -0.25
C TYR A 606 1.29 31.82 -1.05
N ASP A 607 1.09 31.20 -2.21
CA ASP A 607 2.17 30.81 -3.13
C ASP A 607 3.02 32.04 -3.51
N GLN A 608 4.33 31.93 -3.37
CA GLN A 608 5.24 33.09 -3.55
C GLN A 608 5.35 33.54 -5.02
N GLU A 609 5.08 32.66 -5.99
CA GLU A 609 5.16 32.93 -7.42
C GLU A 609 3.86 33.57 -7.93
N THR A 610 2.71 33.00 -7.57
CA THR A 610 1.40 33.40 -8.10
C THR A 610 0.66 34.39 -7.21
N GLY A 611 1.01 34.49 -5.94
CA GLY A 611 0.28 35.25 -4.92
C GLY A 611 -1.05 34.64 -4.50
N LEU A 612 -1.47 33.49 -5.07
CA LEU A 612 -2.74 32.87 -4.78
C LEU A 612 -2.71 32.09 -3.45
N LYS A 613 -3.85 32.05 -2.76
CA LYS A 613 -4.02 31.23 -1.55
C LYS A 613 -4.07 29.76 -1.94
N VAL A 614 -3.14 28.96 -1.41
CA VAL A 614 -3.01 27.51 -1.75
C VAL A 614 -3.38 26.59 -0.61
N LEU A 615 -3.41 27.11 0.64
CA LEU A 615 -3.79 26.34 1.81
C LEU A 615 -4.39 27.26 2.87
N GLU A 616 -5.41 26.80 3.53
CA GLU A 616 -5.91 27.34 4.79
C GLU A 616 -5.82 26.27 5.87
N ARG A 617 -5.22 26.62 7.02
CA ARG A 617 -5.13 25.75 8.19
C ARG A 617 -5.84 26.39 9.36
N ILE A 618 -6.87 25.73 9.87
CA ILE A 618 -7.63 26.17 11.04
C ILE A 618 -7.27 25.26 12.22
N THR A 619 -6.75 25.86 13.31
CA THR A 619 -6.42 25.12 14.53
C THR A 619 -7.50 25.33 15.58
N GLN A 620 -8.04 24.21 16.10
CA GLN A 620 -9.09 24.18 17.13
C GLN A 620 -8.61 23.34 18.31
N GLU A 621 -9.01 23.71 19.51
CA GLU A 621 -8.77 22.93 20.72
C GLU A 621 -10.03 22.13 21.05
N MET A 622 -9.92 20.79 21.09
CA MET A 622 -11.00 19.90 21.54
C MET A 622 -10.49 19.02 22.66
N GLN A 623 -11.14 19.07 23.82
CA GLN A 623 -10.80 18.27 25.03
C GLN A 623 -9.33 18.40 25.47
N GLY A 624 -8.74 19.61 25.32
CA GLY A 624 -7.35 19.86 25.71
C GLY A 624 -6.30 19.37 24.71
N GLN A 625 -6.72 18.98 23.50
CA GLN A 625 -5.83 18.65 22.39
C GLN A 625 -6.07 19.60 21.21
N GLU A 626 -4.99 20.06 20.58
CA GLU A 626 -5.05 20.87 19.37
C GLU A 626 -5.25 19.97 18.13
N PHE A 627 -6.26 20.31 17.33
CA PHE A 627 -6.53 19.69 16.03
C PHE A 627 -6.44 20.76 14.95
N SER A 628 -5.75 20.44 13.87
CA SER A 628 -5.68 21.33 12.70
C SER A 628 -6.39 20.68 11.52
N THR A 629 -7.27 21.45 10.86
CA THR A 629 -7.88 21.10 9.60
C THR A 629 -7.19 21.85 8.49
N ASN A 630 -6.71 21.13 7.47
CA ASN A 630 -6.07 21.70 6.29
C ASN A 630 -7.04 21.67 5.11
N THR A 631 -7.24 22.80 4.43
CA THR A 631 -7.97 22.90 3.17
C THR A 631 -7.07 23.48 2.09
N TYR A 632 -6.74 22.66 1.09
CA TYR A 632 -5.94 23.04 -0.07
C TYR A 632 -6.84 23.59 -1.17
N PHE A 633 -6.37 24.61 -1.88
CA PHE A 633 -7.06 25.28 -3.00
C PHE A 633 -6.24 25.17 -4.28
N SER A 634 -6.92 24.87 -5.40
CA SER A 634 -6.29 24.81 -6.73
C SER A 634 -7.26 25.14 -7.86
N ASP A 635 -6.75 25.11 -9.09
CA ASP A 635 -7.53 25.27 -10.31
C ASP A 635 -8.35 26.57 -10.35
N TYR A 636 -7.68 27.69 -10.02
CA TYR A 636 -8.30 29.01 -10.04
C TYR A 636 -8.82 29.38 -11.43
N LYS A 637 -10.08 29.85 -11.49
CA LYS A 637 -10.73 30.34 -12.71
C LYS A 637 -11.40 31.70 -12.47
N GLU A 638 -11.57 32.45 -13.55
CA GLU A 638 -12.22 33.76 -13.49
C GLU A 638 -13.75 33.63 -13.53
N PHE A 639 -14.43 34.25 -12.56
CA PHE A 639 -15.87 34.43 -12.49
C PHE A 639 -16.18 35.91 -12.27
N GLU A 640 -16.84 36.54 -13.23
CA GLU A 640 -17.17 38.01 -13.20
C GLU A 640 -15.96 38.90 -12.93
N GLY A 641 -14.77 38.50 -13.43
CA GLY A 641 -13.52 39.23 -13.24
C GLY A 641 -12.85 38.99 -11.89
N ILE A 642 -13.28 37.98 -11.12
CA ILE A 642 -12.66 37.55 -9.86
C ILE A 642 -12.14 36.10 -10.02
N MET A 643 -10.88 35.88 -9.63
CA MET A 643 -10.25 34.58 -9.64
C MET A 643 -10.63 33.78 -8.39
N LEU A 644 -11.35 32.68 -8.55
CA LEU A 644 -11.80 31.81 -7.47
C LEU A 644 -11.34 30.35 -7.69
N PRO A 645 -11.00 29.62 -6.62
CA PRO A 645 -10.55 28.22 -6.74
C PRO A 645 -11.72 27.32 -7.14
N THR A 646 -11.54 26.51 -8.18
CA THR A 646 -12.57 25.54 -8.61
C THR A 646 -12.36 24.14 -8.03
N LYS A 647 -11.29 23.97 -7.26
CA LYS A 647 -11.00 22.71 -6.58
C LYS A 647 -10.53 22.98 -5.15
N SER A 648 -11.12 22.26 -4.19
CA SER A 648 -10.64 22.25 -2.81
C SER A 648 -10.51 20.83 -2.30
N THR A 649 -9.46 20.57 -1.49
CA THR A 649 -9.23 19.29 -0.83
C THR A 649 -9.07 19.53 0.66
N THR A 650 -9.99 19.00 1.47
CA THR A 650 -9.96 19.12 2.93
C THR A 650 -9.52 17.83 3.57
N GLU A 651 -8.53 17.88 4.44
CA GLU A 651 -8.07 16.77 5.26
C GLU A 651 -9.03 16.59 6.44
N ILE A 652 -9.87 15.54 6.39
CA ILE A 652 -10.90 15.25 7.41
C ILE A 652 -10.29 14.51 8.60
N ALA A 653 -9.34 13.64 8.33
CA ALA A 653 -8.57 12.88 9.30
C ALA A 653 -7.21 12.50 8.68
N PRO A 654 -6.21 12.11 9.46
CA PRO A 654 -4.92 11.68 8.93
C PRO A 654 -5.07 10.63 7.82
N GLY A 655 -4.71 10.99 6.57
CA GLY A 655 -4.83 10.14 5.39
C GLY A 655 -6.25 10.02 4.81
N MET A 656 -7.22 10.79 5.27
CA MET A 656 -8.57 10.86 4.72
C MET A 656 -8.85 12.27 4.21
N GLU A 657 -8.90 12.43 2.90
CA GLU A 657 -9.18 13.69 2.21
C GLU A 657 -10.57 13.68 1.58
N ALA A 658 -11.24 14.84 1.61
CA ALA A 658 -12.45 15.11 0.85
C ALA A 658 -12.13 16.12 -0.24
N GLU A 659 -12.27 15.71 -1.49
CA GLU A 659 -12.11 16.56 -2.66
C GLU A 659 -13.46 17.08 -3.11
N ALA A 660 -13.57 18.41 -3.25
CA ALA A 660 -14.75 19.08 -3.79
C ALA A 660 -14.36 19.86 -5.07
N ASN A 661 -15.13 19.64 -6.13
CA ASN A 661 -14.99 20.38 -7.38
C ASN A 661 -16.14 21.40 -7.44
N VAL A 662 -15.79 22.69 -7.51
CA VAL A 662 -16.80 23.77 -7.58
C VAL A 662 -17.32 23.86 -9.00
N ASP A 663 -18.60 23.58 -9.16
CA ASP A 663 -19.30 23.59 -10.44
C ASP A 663 -19.68 25.00 -10.88
N SER A 664 -20.05 25.87 -9.91
CA SER A 664 -20.43 27.25 -10.18
C SER A 664 -20.19 28.19 -9.01
N TYR A 665 -19.95 29.46 -9.34
CA TYR A 665 -20.00 30.59 -8.42
C TYR A 665 -21.03 31.60 -8.89
N MET A 666 -21.88 32.08 -7.96
CA MET A 666 -22.88 33.12 -8.16
C MET A 666 -22.54 34.30 -7.24
N ILE A 667 -22.30 35.45 -7.83
CA ILE A 667 -21.79 36.64 -7.12
C ILE A 667 -22.90 37.71 -7.13
N ASN A 668 -23.18 38.30 -5.95
CA ASN A 668 -24.20 39.34 -5.77
C ASN A 668 -25.60 38.95 -6.20
N GLU A 669 -25.97 37.68 -6.11
CA GLU A 669 -27.36 37.28 -6.39
C GLU A 669 -28.34 37.68 -5.32
N SER A 670 -29.60 37.75 -5.70
CA SER A 670 -30.70 37.95 -4.76
C SER A 670 -30.87 36.73 -3.87
N LEU A 671 -30.76 36.91 -2.58
CA LEU A 671 -30.90 35.83 -1.60
C LEU A 671 -32.37 35.75 -1.14
N ASP A 672 -32.87 34.56 -0.86
CA ASP A 672 -34.23 34.33 -0.38
C ASP A 672 -34.44 34.90 1.01
N GLU A 673 -35.59 35.54 1.27
CA GLU A 673 -35.95 36.02 2.59
C GLU A 673 -36.08 34.86 3.59
N GLY A 674 -35.34 34.93 4.71
CA GLY A 674 -35.27 33.84 5.71
C GLY A 674 -34.25 32.73 5.40
N MET A 675 -33.36 32.91 4.42
CA MET A 675 -32.36 31.90 4.07
C MET A 675 -31.42 31.54 5.24
N PHE A 676 -31.21 32.48 6.17
CA PHE A 676 -30.31 32.35 7.34
C PHE A 676 -31.08 32.24 8.67
N ASP A 677 -32.39 31.93 8.67
CA ASP A 677 -33.23 31.78 9.87
C ASP A 677 -33.11 30.38 10.56
#